data_a37669c80e59b63ea4141d7007a96f8d
#
_entry.id   a37669c80e59b63ea4141d7007a96f8d
#
_cell.length_a   1.000
_cell.length_b   1.000
_cell.length_c   1.000
_cell.angle_alpha   90.00
_cell.angle_beta   90.00
_cell.angle_gamma   90.00
#
_symmetry.space_group_name_H-M   'P 1'
#
loop_
_entity.id
_entity.type
_entity.pdbx_description
1 polymer ?
#
loop_
_entity_poly.entity_id
_entity_poly.type
_entity_poly.pdbx_seq_one_letter_code
_entity_poly.pdbx_strand_id
1 'polypeptide(L)'
;MVAAPTGTGKTVVADFGVWDAFKGTGRVIYTTPIKALSNQKYRDLRAVYGNEVGLLTGDVSENRDARAVVMTTEVLRNMLLQTPWDLDDVDTVIFDEIHYLADPERGTTWEESIILCPDHVKLICLSATINNADEIAAWISRTHRPIQLITHTERAVPLALHYFIDGKLDLVMDHTGAQVRDFPHTGGELRRQAARGGFAKRRAERSTPEMDEPQPREIVDALSARDMLPAIYFLFSRNDCQAFAERLAVMRPNLVTARQVDLISQTIDAVLAGLRPEDRELEQVQTISGLARNGIGFHHAGLLPILKQLVEVLFGRGLMEVVFATDTLALGINMPARTVVVGRMSKWDGRRRRMLIPNEFQQMAGRAGRRGMDPLGHVVVPYSPWFTFRETLEIATGELHPVRSAFAIRYNTVLNLWDPPRGERVRILLQQSLAQFQSNQRIWEIEDQIIAMGEEIENIPQGCLIGLEAGDELLEDYRRANRSLAAAQNKQRRLEAERTAVLRDLTSTTPWLEPSRQSLRRALRAATPGTLAHARDGGWSIMVGKGSRGGVGQFLFRDGTIRLLTEYRQIDHLTDKRIDVPAHFLNPADDETDSVRLGGKRQLTALWKAVDALDLPDLDTMAAAHRAIEEERAAVRVSALDTDLAAATELAQTLWLERQAHPCQDCTRRNEHRDYLVHIDRLDKERRGLEESLGREIDLEEERLRNVIRGIRNVLHRFGYLHRGYPTEKADMLAEVFDNDGLILCELVDRGVLNALPPEDVAEVFSWFSFDREFRYGNRFILPDRLVLARRRIEDVEHAVLSEERSEALVISEGHNPNFYGAVRAWSRGASMAEIGDKIELSEGDLVMTINKTIDLMRQVWEMLTHVKPEHPLRQRLQHADSLVRRDIVAHSLALGFAPIELPEIDSGELAAAKIAPPRARRAKPLPAP
;
A
#
# COMPACT_ATOMS: atom_id res chain seq x y z
N MET A 1 -22.54 4.89 10.75
CA MET A 1 -21.09 5.18 10.73
C MET A 1 -20.78 6.37 11.61
N VAL A 2 -19.71 6.31 12.41
CA VAL A 2 -19.27 7.41 13.27
C VAL A 2 -17.85 7.80 12.87
N ALA A 3 -17.65 9.04 12.45
CA ALA A 3 -16.34 9.61 12.12
C ALA A 3 -16.01 10.73 13.13
N ALA A 4 -15.01 10.51 13.98
CA ALA A 4 -14.67 11.44 15.04
C ALA A 4 -13.18 11.32 15.46
N PRO A 5 -12.59 12.37 16.06
CA PRO A 5 -11.19 12.32 16.50
C PRO A 5 -10.93 11.19 17.50
N THR A 6 -9.68 10.75 17.57
CA THR A 6 -9.25 9.77 18.58
C THR A 6 -9.45 10.34 19.99
N GLY A 7 -9.93 9.49 20.93
CA GLY A 7 -10.16 9.90 22.33
C GLY A 7 -11.51 10.57 22.61
N THR A 8 -12.38 10.75 21.60
CA THR A 8 -13.73 11.34 21.80
C THR A 8 -14.75 10.38 22.40
N GLY A 9 -14.44 9.07 22.45
CA GLY A 9 -15.32 8.06 23.02
C GLY A 9 -16.14 7.29 21.98
N LYS A 10 -15.68 7.19 20.73
CA LYS A 10 -16.32 6.35 19.67
C LYS A 10 -16.65 4.93 20.12
N THR A 11 -15.78 4.35 20.96
CA THR A 11 -15.95 3.01 21.51
C THR A 11 -17.27 2.86 22.27
N VAL A 12 -17.81 3.94 22.89
CA VAL A 12 -19.11 3.89 23.59
C VAL A 12 -20.26 3.54 22.63
N VAL A 13 -20.18 3.98 21.36
CA VAL A 13 -21.19 3.63 20.36
C VAL A 13 -21.13 2.13 20.03
N ALA A 14 -19.93 1.57 19.95
CA ALA A 14 -19.75 0.13 19.77
C ALA A 14 -20.21 -0.66 21.01
N ASP A 15 -19.86 -0.19 22.21
CA ASP A 15 -20.30 -0.80 23.48
C ASP A 15 -21.83 -0.79 23.60
N PHE A 16 -22.48 0.30 23.15
CA PHE A 16 -23.93 0.37 23.04
C PHE A 16 -24.46 -0.68 22.05
N GLY A 17 -23.82 -0.86 20.90
CA GLY A 17 -24.20 -1.88 19.91
C GLY A 17 -24.10 -3.31 20.50
N VAL A 18 -23.05 -3.60 21.26
CA VAL A 18 -22.92 -4.87 22.03
C VAL A 18 -24.06 -5.00 23.02
N TRP A 19 -24.30 -4.00 23.85
CA TRP A 19 -25.37 -4.01 24.85
C TRP A 19 -26.77 -4.16 24.23
N ASP A 20 -27.05 -3.51 23.08
CA ASP A 20 -28.31 -3.63 22.37
C ASP A 20 -28.54 -5.05 21.85
N ALA A 21 -27.51 -5.67 21.27
CA ALA A 21 -27.56 -7.08 20.86
C ALA A 21 -27.84 -8.02 22.04
N PHE A 22 -27.30 -7.72 23.22
CA PHE A 22 -27.56 -8.50 24.44
C PHE A 22 -28.98 -8.35 25.01
N LYS A 23 -29.77 -7.36 24.58
CA LYS A 23 -31.20 -7.30 24.90
C LYS A 23 -32.05 -8.27 24.06
N GLY A 24 -31.60 -8.57 22.86
CA GLY A 24 -32.20 -9.53 21.95
C GLY A 24 -31.71 -10.96 22.18
N THR A 25 -31.87 -11.81 21.20
CA THR A 25 -31.36 -13.21 21.16
C THR A 25 -30.20 -13.38 20.22
N GLY A 26 -29.88 -12.36 19.40
CA GLY A 26 -28.85 -12.41 18.36
C GLY A 26 -27.43 -12.27 18.92
N ARG A 27 -26.48 -12.55 18.04
CA ARG A 27 -25.04 -12.42 18.29
C ARG A 27 -24.50 -11.12 17.76
N VAL A 28 -23.37 -10.69 18.31
CA VAL A 28 -22.63 -9.51 17.85
C VAL A 28 -21.17 -9.87 17.56
N ILE A 29 -20.69 -9.43 16.42
CA ILE A 29 -19.28 -9.56 16.05
C ILE A 29 -18.61 -8.19 16.16
N TYR A 30 -17.50 -8.12 16.88
CA TYR A 30 -16.66 -6.93 17.00
C TYR A 30 -15.35 -7.15 16.25
N THR A 31 -15.13 -6.43 15.15
CA THR A 31 -13.89 -6.58 14.38
C THR A 31 -12.89 -5.46 14.67
N THR A 32 -11.61 -5.82 14.67
CA THR A 32 -10.49 -4.89 14.84
C THR A 32 -9.42 -5.14 13.79
N PRO A 33 -8.58 -4.12 13.46
CA PRO A 33 -7.55 -4.25 12.44
C PRO A 33 -6.34 -5.11 12.84
N ILE A 34 -6.12 -5.34 14.13
CA ILE A 34 -4.92 -6.05 14.62
C ILE A 34 -5.23 -6.88 15.86
N LYS A 35 -4.53 -8.03 16.01
CA LYS A 35 -4.70 -8.95 17.13
C LYS A 35 -4.58 -8.29 18.51
N ALA A 36 -3.68 -7.33 18.68
CA ALA A 36 -3.49 -6.63 19.95
C ALA A 36 -4.75 -5.89 20.41
N LEU A 37 -5.45 -5.25 19.47
CA LEU A 37 -6.73 -4.58 19.74
C LEU A 37 -7.83 -5.60 20.02
N SER A 38 -7.88 -6.72 19.27
CA SER A 38 -8.84 -7.79 19.54
C SER A 38 -8.66 -8.31 20.97
N ASN A 39 -7.43 -8.59 21.38
CA ASN A 39 -7.13 -9.06 22.73
C ASN A 39 -7.49 -8.04 23.82
N GLN A 40 -7.24 -6.75 23.57
CA GLN A 40 -7.64 -5.69 24.50
C GLN A 40 -9.17 -5.62 24.60
N LYS A 41 -9.86 -5.55 23.46
CA LYS A 41 -11.34 -5.43 23.46
C LYS A 41 -12.02 -6.66 24.05
N TYR A 42 -11.46 -7.85 23.79
CA TYR A 42 -11.93 -9.09 24.40
C TYR A 42 -11.85 -9.02 25.93
N ARG A 43 -10.74 -8.56 26.52
CA ARG A 43 -10.60 -8.39 27.96
C ARG A 43 -11.59 -7.38 28.51
N ASP A 44 -11.76 -6.24 27.82
CA ASP A 44 -12.69 -5.19 28.23
C ASP A 44 -14.14 -5.70 28.26
N LEU A 45 -14.57 -6.40 27.20
CA LEU A 45 -15.91 -6.97 27.12
C LEU A 45 -16.11 -8.13 28.10
N ARG A 46 -15.10 -9.00 28.26
CA ARG A 46 -15.15 -10.13 29.20
C ARG A 46 -15.26 -9.66 30.67
N ALA A 47 -14.66 -8.53 31.00
CA ALA A 47 -14.82 -7.92 32.33
C ALA A 47 -16.27 -7.50 32.60
N VAL A 48 -17.08 -7.21 31.59
CA VAL A 48 -18.48 -6.78 31.71
C VAL A 48 -19.44 -7.95 31.53
N TYR A 49 -19.20 -8.82 30.53
CA TYR A 49 -20.15 -9.87 30.09
C TYR A 49 -19.69 -11.30 30.43
N GLY A 50 -18.53 -11.46 31.05
CA GLY A 50 -18.04 -12.77 31.54
C GLY A 50 -17.81 -13.76 30.38
N ASN A 51 -18.38 -14.96 30.54
CA ASN A 51 -18.22 -16.07 29.60
C ASN A 51 -19.08 -15.93 28.32
N GLU A 52 -19.89 -14.88 28.19
CA GLU A 52 -20.67 -14.59 26.98
C GLU A 52 -19.84 -13.95 25.89
N VAL A 53 -18.52 -13.80 26.11
CA VAL A 53 -17.58 -13.19 25.15
C VAL A 53 -16.60 -14.24 24.63
N GLY A 54 -16.40 -14.26 23.34
CA GLY A 54 -15.43 -15.08 22.62
C GLY A 54 -14.36 -14.28 21.93
N LEU A 55 -13.26 -14.94 21.55
CA LEU A 55 -12.15 -14.36 20.79
C LEU A 55 -11.77 -15.27 19.63
N LEU A 56 -11.76 -14.72 18.42
CA LEU A 56 -11.29 -15.40 17.21
C LEU A 56 -10.21 -14.55 16.53
N THR A 57 -9.00 -15.07 16.50
CA THR A 57 -7.90 -14.50 15.72
C THR A 57 -7.27 -15.60 14.89
N GLY A 58 -6.33 -15.25 14.00
CA GLY A 58 -5.68 -16.24 13.16
C GLY A 58 -5.08 -17.43 13.91
N ASP A 59 -4.68 -17.27 15.17
CA ASP A 59 -4.00 -18.26 15.99
C ASP A 59 -4.81 -18.74 17.21
N VAL A 60 -5.98 -18.13 17.46
CA VAL A 60 -6.78 -18.35 18.67
C VAL A 60 -8.25 -18.49 18.35
N SER A 61 -8.85 -19.51 18.94
CA SER A 61 -10.29 -19.73 18.96
C SER A 61 -10.73 -20.03 20.38
N GLU A 62 -11.31 -19.04 21.07
CA GLU A 62 -11.88 -19.19 22.39
C GLU A 62 -13.35 -18.83 22.35
N ASN A 63 -14.23 -19.77 22.77
CA ASN A 63 -15.66 -19.57 22.82
C ASN A 63 -16.29 -19.01 21.54
N ARG A 64 -16.10 -19.72 20.43
CA ARG A 64 -16.53 -19.32 19.08
C ARG A 64 -18.02 -18.96 18.99
N ASP A 65 -18.84 -19.68 19.77
CA ASP A 65 -20.30 -19.56 19.74
C ASP A 65 -20.84 -18.57 20.79
N ALA A 66 -19.96 -17.76 21.39
CA ALA A 66 -20.34 -16.73 22.35
C ALA A 66 -21.27 -15.69 21.69
N ARG A 67 -22.07 -15.02 22.52
CA ARG A 67 -22.99 -13.97 22.07
C ARG A 67 -22.26 -12.73 21.55
N ALA A 68 -21.12 -12.38 22.13
CA ALA A 68 -20.23 -11.36 21.59
C ALA A 68 -18.91 -12.00 21.21
N VAL A 69 -18.54 -11.94 19.94
CA VAL A 69 -17.26 -12.49 19.46
C VAL A 69 -16.39 -11.34 18.95
N VAL A 70 -15.23 -11.19 19.58
CA VAL A 70 -14.20 -10.27 19.14
C VAL A 70 -13.28 -11.00 18.15
N MET A 71 -13.03 -10.41 17.00
CA MET A 71 -12.17 -11.03 15.99
C MET A 71 -11.39 -10.00 15.18
N THR A 72 -10.38 -10.45 14.44
CA THR A 72 -9.79 -9.59 13.40
C THR A 72 -10.68 -9.59 12.16
N THR A 73 -10.61 -8.51 11.37
CA THR A 73 -11.44 -8.37 10.16
C THR A 73 -11.12 -9.45 9.13
N GLU A 74 -9.88 -9.96 9.10
CA GLU A 74 -9.47 -11.08 8.26
C GLU A 74 -10.24 -12.37 8.59
N VAL A 75 -10.48 -12.64 9.87
CA VAL A 75 -11.28 -13.81 10.31
C VAL A 75 -12.72 -13.67 9.85
N LEU A 76 -13.33 -12.48 10.04
CA LEU A 76 -14.68 -12.24 9.55
C LEU A 76 -14.78 -12.46 8.03
N ARG A 77 -13.84 -11.87 7.24
CA ARG A 77 -13.79 -12.05 5.80
C ARG A 77 -13.72 -13.53 5.41
N ASN A 78 -12.87 -14.30 6.08
CA ASN A 78 -12.74 -15.73 5.79
C ASN A 78 -14.05 -16.49 6.11
N MET A 79 -14.73 -16.17 7.22
CA MET A 79 -16.06 -16.72 7.54
C MET A 79 -17.08 -16.38 6.44
N LEU A 80 -17.13 -15.12 5.99
CA LEU A 80 -18.05 -14.69 4.93
C LEU A 80 -17.82 -15.42 3.59
N LEU A 81 -16.57 -15.81 3.30
CA LEU A 81 -16.23 -16.53 2.09
C LEU A 81 -16.49 -18.04 2.20
N GLN A 82 -16.17 -18.66 3.34
CA GLN A 82 -16.17 -20.11 3.53
C GLN A 82 -17.43 -20.64 4.22
N THR A 83 -17.91 -19.92 5.25
CA THR A 83 -19.03 -20.34 6.10
C THR A 83 -20.04 -19.19 6.34
N PRO A 84 -20.60 -18.59 5.28
CA PRO A 84 -21.50 -17.42 5.43
C PRO A 84 -22.70 -17.68 6.32
N TRP A 85 -23.15 -18.93 6.44
CA TRP A 85 -24.23 -19.36 7.33
C TRP A 85 -23.90 -19.21 8.84
N ASP A 86 -22.61 -19.08 9.21
CA ASP A 86 -22.20 -18.77 10.61
C ASP A 86 -22.63 -17.36 11.05
N LEU A 87 -23.13 -16.54 10.10
CA LEU A 87 -23.65 -15.20 10.36
C LEU A 87 -25.19 -15.14 10.37
N ASP A 88 -25.89 -16.25 10.16
CA ASP A 88 -27.37 -16.26 10.11
C ASP A 88 -28.02 -15.79 11.42
N ASP A 89 -27.37 -16.01 12.56
CA ASP A 89 -27.78 -15.61 13.91
C ASP A 89 -27.11 -14.30 14.39
N VAL A 90 -26.33 -13.64 13.54
CA VAL A 90 -25.62 -12.39 13.87
C VAL A 90 -26.51 -11.18 13.58
N ASP A 91 -26.85 -10.40 14.59
CA ASP A 91 -27.64 -9.17 14.46
C ASP A 91 -26.79 -7.96 14.08
N THR A 92 -25.56 -7.89 14.55
CA THR A 92 -24.73 -6.70 14.43
C THR A 92 -23.27 -7.05 14.19
N VAL A 93 -22.65 -6.38 13.24
CA VAL A 93 -21.19 -6.37 13.03
C VAL A 93 -20.65 -4.98 13.28
N ILE A 94 -19.64 -4.88 14.13
CA ILE A 94 -18.94 -3.64 14.46
C ILE A 94 -17.59 -3.65 13.73
N PHE A 95 -17.41 -2.71 12.81
CA PHE A 95 -16.14 -2.46 12.14
C PHE A 95 -15.41 -1.32 12.85
N ASP A 96 -14.40 -1.66 13.63
CA ASP A 96 -13.54 -0.64 14.23
C ASP A 96 -12.45 -0.20 13.26
N GLU A 97 -12.10 1.09 13.30
CA GLU A 97 -11.05 1.72 12.48
C GLU A 97 -11.28 1.54 10.95
N ILE A 98 -12.50 1.81 10.46
CA ILE A 98 -12.86 1.60 9.05
C ILE A 98 -11.97 2.37 8.05
N HIS A 99 -11.23 3.38 8.49
CA HIS A 99 -10.27 4.09 7.63
C HIS A 99 -9.10 3.22 7.15
N TYR A 100 -8.93 1.99 7.67
CA TYR A 100 -8.05 0.96 7.10
C TYR A 100 -8.43 0.52 5.69
N LEU A 101 -9.58 0.94 5.15
CA LEU A 101 -9.91 0.82 3.71
C LEU A 101 -8.78 1.35 2.79
N ALA A 102 -7.99 2.33 3.26
CA ALA A 102 -6.85 2.87 2.53
C ALA A 102 -5.52 2.11 2.78
N ASP A 103 -5.51 1.08 3.61
CA ASP A 103 -4.30 0.32 3.90
C ASP A 103 -3.96 -0.61 2.73
N PRO A 104 -2.75 -0.50 2.12
CA PRO A 104 -2.39 -1.27 0.94
C PRO A 104 -2.39 -2.79 1.15
N GLU A 105 -2.13 -3.25 2.38
CA GLU A 105 -2.06 -4.68 2.69
C GLU A 105 -3.42 -5.25 3.12
N ARG A 106 -4.25 -4.43 3.78
CA ARG A 106 -5.46 -4.87 4.49
C ARG A 106 -6.77 -4.29 3.98
N GLY A 107 -6.75 -3.17 3.25
CA GLY A 107 -7.95 -2.45 2.82
C GLY A 107 -8.96 -3.33 2.09
N THR A 108 -8.47 -4.24 1.24
CA THR A 108 -9.31 -5.24 0.56
C THR A 108 -10.17 -6.05 1.52
N THR A 109 -9.64 -6.43 2.68
CA THR A 109 -10.34 -7.24 3.68
C THR A 109 -11.57 -6.53 4.23
N TRP A 110 -11.48 -5.20 4.48
CA TRP A 110 -12.63 -4.38 4.91
C TRP A 110 -13.69 -4.29 3.82
N GLU A 111 -13.29 -4.03 2.58
CA GLU A 111 -14.23 -3.93 1.47
C GLU A 111 -14.97 -5.26 1.25
N GLU A 112 -14.23 -6.37 1.15
CA GLU A 112 -14.81 -7.70 1.00
C GLU A 112 -15.77 -8.03 2.17
N SER A 113 -15.38 -7.72 3.41
CA SER A 113 -16.22 -7.99 4.58
C SER A 113 -17.53 -7.19 4.57
N ILE A 114 -17.51 -5.94 4.13
CA ILE A 114 -18.71 -5.11 4.04
C ILE A 114 -19.61 -5.56 2.88
N ILE A 115 -19.02 -5.85 1.71
CA ILE A 115 -19.76 -6.26 0.51
C ILE A 115 -20.43 -7.64 0.71
N LEU A 116 -19.73 -8.56 1.37
CA LEU A 116 -20.21 -9.93 1.58
C LEU A 116 -21.09 -10.10 2.81
N CYS A 117 -21.17 -9.09 3.68
CA CYS A 117 -21.98 -9.14 4.88
C CYS A 117 -23.47 -9.31 4.52
N PRO A 118 -24.22 -10.24 5.15
CA PRO A 118 -25.64 -10.44 4.87
C PRO A 118 -26.49 -9.19 5.14
N ASP A 119 -27.49 -8.94 4.31
CA ASP A 119 -28.33 -7.72 4.38
C ASP A 119 -29.10 -7.56 5.72
N HIS A 120 -29.37 -8.66 6.45
CA HIS A 120 -30.06 -8.58 7.73
C HIS A 120 -29.17 -8.01 8.84
N VAL A 121 -27.87 -8.08 8.71
CA VAL A 121 -26.89 -7.66 9.72
C VAL A 121 -26.81 -6.14 9.78
N LYS A 122 -26.85 -5.55 10.99
CA LYS A 122 -26.60 -4.12 11.21
C LYS A 122 -25.10 -3.84 11.23
N LEU A 123 -24.67 -2.79 10.54
CA LEU A 123 -23.28 -2.37 10.55
C LEU A 123 -23.08 -1.15 11.45
N ILE A 124 -22.13 -1.25 12.40
CA ILE A 124 -21.63 -0.11 13.18
C ILE A 124 -20.17 0.11 12.76
N CYS A 125 -19.92 1.20 12.05
CA CYS A 125 -18.60 1.52 11.53
C CYS A 125 -17.99 2.69 12.30
N LEU A 126 -16.83 2.50 12.92
CA LEU A 126 -16.10 3.53 13.66
C LEU A 126 -14.87 3.96 12.87
N SER A 127 -14.66 5.26 12.74
CA SER A 127 -13.54 5.85 12.02
C SER A 127 -12.86 6.95 12.84
N ALA A 128 -11.56 7.13 12.62
CA ALA A 128 -10.92 8.41 12.89
C ALA A 128 -11.54 9.51 12.03
N THR A 129 -11.16 10.77 12.24
CA THR A 129 -11.55 11.86 11.34
C THR A 129 -10.98 11.63 9.95
N ILE A 130 -11.83 11.61 8.95
CA ILE A 130 -11.50 11.45 7.53
C ILE A 130 -12.23 12.53 6.72
N ASN A 131 -11.68 12.93 5.59
CA ASN A 131 -12.23 14.02 4.78
C ASN A 131 -13.49 13.61 3.99
N ASN A 132 -13.55 12.36 3.57
CA ASN A 132 -14.62 11.80 2.73
C ASN A 132 -15.49 10.77 3.46
N ALA A 133 -15.89 11.06 4.68
CA ALA A 133 -16.74 10.17 5.48
C ALA A 133 -18.13 9.96 4.85
N ASP A 134 -18.66 11.00 4.19
CA ASP A 134 -19.91 11.01 3.44
C ASP A 134 -19.84 10.06 2.22
N GLU A 135 -18.75 10.09 1.49
CA GLU A 135 -18.49 9.18 0.36
C GLU A 135 -18.49 7.72 0.82
N ILE A 136 -17.79 7.41 1.91
CA ILE A 136 -17.74 6.04 2.45
C ILE A 136 -19.12 5.61 2.96
N ALA A 137 -19.85 6.49 3.65
CA ALA A 137 -21.22 6.19 4.10
C ALA A 137 -22.19 5.98 2.92
N ALA A 138 -22.04 6.75 1.85
CA ALA A 138 -22.81 6.58 0.62
C ALA A 138 -22.49 5.25 -0.06
N TRP A 139 -21.20 4.89 -0.13
CA TRP A 139 -20.76 3.58 -0.64
C TRP A 139 -21.35 2.42 0.18
N ILE A 140 -21.25 2.45 1.51
CA ILE A 140 -21.83 1.40 2.39
C ILE A 140 -23.35 1.32 2.19
N SER A 141 -24.02 2.49 2.11
CA SER A 141 -25.48 2.54 1.92
C SER A 141 -25.93 1.90 0.59
N ARG A 142 -25.13 2.03 -0.44
CA ARG A 142 -25.40 1.46 -1.76
C ARG A 142 -25.06 -0.03 -1.84
N THR A 143 -24.00 -0.44 -1.14
CA THR A 143 -23.42 -1.79 -1.24
C THR A 143 -24.10 -2.79 -0.33
N HIS A 144 -24.47 -2.37 0.89
CA HIS A 144 -25.07 -3.21 1.91
C HIS A 144 -26.49 -2.73 2.25
N ARG A 145 -26.62 -1.71 3.09
CA ARG A 145 -27.90 -1.13 3.52
C ARG A 145 -27.73 0.33 3.95
N PRO A 146 -28.79 1.14 3.95
CA PRO A 146 -28.69 2.53 4.38
C PRO A 146 -28.04 2.68 5.75
N ILE A 147 -27.01 3.50 5.84
CA ILE A 147 -26.27 3.80 7.06
C ILE A 147 -26.31 5.28 7.36
N GLN A 148 -26.57 5.63 8.63
CA GLN A 148 -26.53 7.02 9.06
C GLN A 148 -25.10 7.44 9.37
N LEU A 149 -24.65 8.56 8.83
CA LEU A 149 -23.37 9.16 9.14
C LEU A 149 -23.50 10.14 10.30
N ILE A 150 -22.67 9.99 11.31
CA ILE A 150 -22.51 10.92 12.43
C ILE A 150 -21.07 11.41 12.40
N THR A 151 -20.86 12.69 12.16
CA THR A 151 -19.54 13.31 12.18
C THR A 151 -19.38 14.18 13.41
N HIS A 152 -18.23 14.13 14.03
CA HIS A 152 -17.84 15.00 15.12
C HIS A 152 -16.40 15.47 14.88
N THR A 153 -16.17 16.77 14.98
CA THR A 153 -14.87 17.38 14.65
C THR A 153 -14.13 17.87 15.89
N GLU A 154 -14.87 18.12 16.99
CA GLU A 154 -14.28 18.64 18.22
C GLU A 154 -13.53 17.54 18.97
N ARG A 155 -12.37 17.86 19.47
CA ARG A 155 -11.59 16.97 20.31
C ARG A 155 -12.03 17.05 21.76
N ALA A 156 -12.00 15.90 22.44
CA ALA A 156 -12.27 15.86 23.89
C ALA A 156 -11.24 16.64 24.71
N VAL A 157 -9.98 16.68 24.24
CA VAL A 157 -8.91 17.50 24.80
C VAL A 157 -8.37 18.37 23.66
N PRO A 158 -8.49 19.69 23.75
CA PRO A 158 -7.94 20.61 22.75
C PRO A 158 -6.44 20.47 22.59
N LEU A 159 -5.88 20.85 21.45
CA LEU A 159 -4.45 20.78 21.17
C LEU A 159 -3.84 22.17 21.01
N ALA A 160 -2.61 22.32 21.50
CA ALA A 160 -1.73 23.44 21.20
C ALA A 160 -0.50 22.94 20.43
N LEU A 161 -0.15 23.62 19.33
CA LEU A 161 1.02 23.33 18.51
C LEU A 161 2.21 24.20 18.95
N HIS A 162 3.33 23.58 19.21
CA HIS A 162 4.57 24.23 19.59
C HIS A 162 5.67 23.94 18.59
N TYR A 163 6.55 24.90 18.40
CA TYR A 163 7.79 24.74 17.65
C TYR A 163 8.98 24.84 18.59
N PHE A 164 9.88 23.87 18.56
CA PHE A 164 11.07 23.87 19.38
C PHE A 164 12.27 24.33 18.56
N ILE A 165 12.85 25.45 18.95
CA ILE A 165 13.96 26.10 18.25
C ILE A 165 14.88 26.84 19.25
N ASP A 166 16.19 26.76 19.07
CA ASP A 166 17.20 27.45 19.88
C ASP A 166 16.99 27.23 21.39
N GLY A 167 16.74 25.96 21.78
CA GLY A 167 16.49 25.61 23.19
C GLY A 167 15.14 26.13 23.74
N LYS A 168 14.27 26.73 22.92
CA LYS A 168 13.01 27.33 23.35
C LYS A 168 11.83 26.58 22.74
N LEU A 169 10.81 26.41 23.57
CA LEU A 169 9.52 25.86 23.17
C LEU A 169 8.53 27.02 22.96
N ASP A 170 8.27 27.36 21.72
CA ASP A 170 7.39 28.47 21.35
C ASP A 170 6.00 27.99 20.93
N LEU A 171 4.95 28.61 21.43
CA LEU A 171 3.57 28.35 21.00
C LEU A 171 3.35 28.92 19.61
N VAL A 172 2.95 28.07 18.67
CA VAL A 172 2.65 28.42 17.27
C VAL A 172 1.17 28.59 17.03
N MET A 173 0.39 27.61 17.50
CA MET A 173 -1.07 27.65 17.44
C MET A 173 -1.65 27.34 18.81
N ASP A 174 -2.60 28.12 19.24
CA ASP A 174 -3.32 27.90 20.47
C ASP A 174 -4.43 26.85 20.33
N HIS A 175 -5.13 26.57 21.41
CA HIS A 175 -6.19 25.57 21.47
C HIS A 175 -7.43 25.92 20.64
N THR A 176 -7.56 27.15 20.19
CA THR A 176 -8.66 27.60 19.30
C THR A 176 -8.32 27.42 17.82
N GLY A 177 -7.07 27.01 17.52
CA GLY A 177 -6.54 26.94 16.16
C GLY A 177 -6.02 28.27 15.62
N ALA A 178 -5.94 29.32 16.46
CA ALA A 178 -5.39 30.60 16.07
C ALA A 178 -3.84 30.54 16.05
N GLN A 179 -3.23 31.01 14.96
CA GLN A 179 -1.78 31.14 14.87
C GLN A 179 -1.31 32.31 15.72
N VAL A 180 -0.47 32.02 16.72
CA VAL A 180 0.08 32.98 17.70
C VAL A 180 1.45 33.48 17.25
N ARG A 181 2.25 32.61 16.63
CA ARG A 181 3.64 32.91 16.24
C ARG A 181 4.01 32.28 14.91
N ASP A 182 4.87 32.97 14.16
CA ASP A 182 5.36 32.54 12.85
C ASP A 182 6.89 32.56 12.77
N PHE A 183 7.46 31.65 11.97
CA PHE A 183 8.91 31.51 11.73
C PHE A 183 9.19 31.38 10.23
N PRO A 184 8.83 32.37 9.38
CA PRO A 184 8.72 32.23 7.94
C PRO A 184 10.01 31.87 7.19
N HIS A 185 11.17 32.15 7.78
CA HIS A 185 12.49 31.94 7.14
C HIS A 185 13.31 30.82 7.78
N THR A 186 12.73 30.07 8.69
CA THR A 186 13.40 29.06 9.50
C THR A 186 13.31 27.68 8.89
N GLY A 187 14.42 26.94 8.90
CA GLY A 187 14.50 25.54 8.43
C GLY A 187 14.74 25.39 6.93
N GLY A 188 15.02 24.19 6.48
CA GLY A 188 15.20 23.84 5.07
C GLY A 188 16.52 24.31 4.44
N GLU A 189 17.48 24.79 5.22
CA GLU A 189 18.75 25.34 4.73
C GLU A 189 19.57 24.29 3.96
N LEU A 190 19.71 23.09 4.53
CA LEU A 190 20.47 22.01 3.90
C LEU A 190 19.79 21.50 2.61
N ARG A 191 18.46 21.46 2.57
CA ARG A 191 17.75 21.08 1.37
C ARG A 191 17.92 22.11 0.25
N ARG A 192 17.85 23.40 0.58
CA ARG A 192 18.09 24.49 -0.38
C ARG A 192 19.52 24.46 -0.92
N GLN A 193 20.51 24.10 -0.10
CA GLN A 193 21.90 23.94 -0.50
C GLN A 193 22.09 22.71 -1.40
N ALA A 194 21.45 21.58 -1.08
CA ALA A 194 21.49 20.36 -1.88
C ALA A 194 20.87 20.53 -3.27
N ALA A 195 19.80 21.34 -3.38
CA ALA A 195 19.11 21.61 -4.65
C ALA A 195 19.94 22.54 -5.60
N ARG A 196 20.90 23.30 -5.09
CA ARG A 196 21.77 24.21 -5.86
C ARG A 196 23.00 23.51 -6.46
N GLY A 197 22.86 22.32 -7.02
CA GLY A 197 23.87 21.40 -7.53
C GLY A 197 25.12 21.99 -8.20
N GLY A 198 26.26 21.29 -8.20
CA GLY A 198 27.51 21.61 -8.88
C GLY A 198 28.56 22.27 -7.96
N PHE A 199 29.09 23.42 -8.31
CA PHE A 199 30.14 24.12 -7.55
C PHE A 199 29.75 24.52 -6.12
N ALA A 200 28.48 24.66 -5.81
CA ALA A 200 27.98 24.96 -4.46
C ALA A 200 28.14 23.79 -3.47
N LYS A 201 28.23 22.53 -3.93
CA LYS A 201 28.39 21.36 -3.06
C LYS A 201 29.71 21.38 -2.28
N ARG A 202 30.81 21.82 -2.92
CA ARG A 202 32.13 21.99 -2.25
C ARG A 202 32.18 23.16 -1.24
N ARG A 203 31.28 24.14 -1.39
CA ARG A 203 31.17 25.26 -0.45
C ARG A 203 30.20 24.94 0.69
N ALA A 204 29.18 24.11 0.43
CA ALA A 204 28.22 23.64 1.43
C ALA A 204 28.83 22.63 2.41
N GLU A 205 29.82 21.83 2.00
CA GLU A 205 30.59 20.96 2.90
C GLU A 205 31.44 21.76 3.95
N ARG A 206 31.53 23.07 3.81
CA ARG A 206 32.22 23.99 4.73
C ARG A 206 31.30 24.95 5.49
N SER A 207 30.00 25.01 5.16
CA SER A 207 29.03 25.79 5.92
C SER A 207 28.29 24.87 6.90
N THR A 208 28.65 24.98 8.16
CA THR A 208 27.81 24.48 9.27
C THR A 208 26.41 25.11 9.13
N PRO A 209 25.32 24.35 9.35
CA PRO A 209 23.99 24.95 9.45
C PRO A 209 24.04 26.04 10.51
N GLU A 210 23.33 27.14 10.30
CA GLU A 210 23.29 28.26 11.28
C GLU A 210 22.78 27.80 12.64
N MET A 211 22.06 26.66 12.67
CA MET A 211 21.55 26.03 13.90
C MET A 211 21.63 24.51 13.79
N ASP A 212 22.03 23.86 14.87
CA ASP A 212 22.02 22.41 14.97
C ASP A 212 20.59 21.85 15.17
N GLU A 213 20.33 20.64 14.69
CA GLU A 213 19.07 19.94 14.95
C GLU A 213 18.96 19.65 16.47
N PRO A 214 17.85 20.05 17.15
CA PRO A 214 17.70 19.88 18.59
C PRO A 214 17.85 18.42 19.02
N GLN A 215 18.61 18.21 20.10
CA GLN A 215 18.76 16.90 20.69
C GLN A 215 17.49 16.54 21.49
N PRO A 216 17.04 15.25 21.51
CA PRO A 216 15.89 14.83 22.29
C PRO A 216 15.94 15.25 23.76
N ARG A 217 17.13 15.29 24.35
CA ARG A 217 17.34 15.76 25.72
C ARG A 217 16.87 17.21 25.93
N GLU A 218 17.22 18.11 25.01
CA GLU A 218 16.83 19.53 25.13
C GLU A 218 15.33 19.71 25.12
N ILE A 219 14.66 18.92 24.26
CA ILE A 219 13.19 18.93 24.17
C ILE A 219 12.59 18.37 25.47
N VAL A 220 13.06 17.19 25.93
CA VAL A 220 12.55 16.56 27.17
C VAL A 220 12.80 17.47 28.40
N ASP A 221 13.96 18.14 28.48
CA ASP A 221 14.23 19.09 29.54
C ASP A 221 13.28 20.30 29.52
N ALA A 222 12.96 20.80 28.32
CA ALA A 222 11.97 21.89 28.15
C ALA A 222 10.55 21.46 28.49
N LEU A 223 10.17 20.22 28.16
CA LEU A 223 8.87 19.64 28.51
C LEU A 223 8.74 19.42 30.02
N SER A 224 9.78 18.84 30.62
CA SER A 224 9.85 18.62 32.08
C SER A 224 9.75 19.92 32.89
N ALA A 225 10.44 20.96 32.42
CA ALA A 225 10.43 22.27 33.06
C ALA A 225 9.04 22.95 33.04
N ARG A 226 8.15 22.55 32.15
CA ARG A 226 6.81 23.10 31.96
C ARG A 226 5.69 22.15 32.39
N ASP A 227 6.02 21.05 33.06
CA ASP A 227 5.06 20.00 33.47
C ASP A 227 4.28 19.45 32.27
N MET A 228 4.94 19.22 31.14
CA MET A 228 4.35 18.71 29.91
C MET A 228 4.62 17.21 29.65
N LEU A 229 5.18 16.49 30.62
CA LEU A 229 5.34 15.04 30.59
C LEU A 229 4.07 14.35 31.13
N PRO A 230 3.77 13.08 30.75
CA PRO A 230 4.55 12.20 29.89
C PRO A 230 4.42 12.52 28.40
N ALA A 231 5.46 12.15 27.63
CA ALA A 231 5.53 12.41 26.21
C ALA A 231 5.75 11.16 25.37
N ILE A 232 5.11 11.12 24.19
CA ILE A 232 5.47 10.19 23.11
C ILE A 232 6.28 10.97 22.08
N TYR A 233 7.47 10.47 21.76
CA TYR A 233 8.37 11.06 20.79
C TYR A 233 8.40 10.20 19.50
N PHE A 234 7.71 10.64 18.46
CA PHE A 234 7.63 9.91 17.19
C PHE A 234 8.87 10.11 16.33
N LEU A 235 9.41 8.97 15.88
CA LEU A 235 10.53 8.84 14.94
C LEU A 235 10.17 7.79 13.89
N PHE A 236 10.79 7.86 12.71
CA PHE A 236 10.47 6.91 11.61
C PHE A 236 11.61 5.92 11.35
N SER A 237 12.46 5.71 12.34
CA SER A 237 13.56 4.76 12.33
C SER A 237 13.57 4.01 13.67
N ARG A 238 13.60 2.68 13.60
CA ARG A 238 13.69 1.81 14.79
C ARG A 238 14.98 2.06 15.56
N ASN A 239 16.09 2.15 14.81
CA ASN A 239 17.42 2.41 15.37
C ASN A 239 17.48 3.79 16.08
N ASP A 240 16.82 4.81 15.49
CA ASP A 240 16.74 6.13 16.15
C ASP A 240 15.93 6.07 17.44
N CYS A 241 14.81 5.31 17.47
CA CYS A 241 14.00 5.13 18.69
C CYS A 241 14.84 4.55 19.83
N GLN A 242 15.56 3.47 19.57
CA GLN A 242 16.43 2.84 20.56
C GLN A 242 17.61 3.73 20.94
N ALA A 243 18.37 4.24 19.97
CA ALA A 243 19.55 5.05 20.22
C ALA A 243 19.22 6.35 20.98
N PHE A 244 18.07 6.96 20.71
CA PHE A 244 17.65 8.17 21.44
C PHE A 244 17.19 7.86 22.86
N ALA A 245 16.51 6.74 23.08
CA ALA A 245 16.13 6.28 24.41
C ALA A 245 17.37 5.99 25.28
N GLU A 246 18.36 5.27 24.74
CA GLU A 246 19.60 4.95 25.41
C GLU A 246 20.42 6.23 25.72
N ARG A 247 20.56 7.12 24.75
CA ARG A 247 21.28 8.42 24.96
C ARG A 247 20.57 9.26 26.03
N LEU A 248 19.25 9.34 26.00
CA LEU A 248 18.50 10.09 26.99
C LEU A 248 18.69 9.49 28.39
N ALA A 249 18.68 8.16 28.54
CA ALA A 249 18.89 7.49 29.82
C ALA A 249 20.29 7.81 30.42
N VAL A 250 21.33 7.86 29.56
CA VAL A 250 22.67 8.24 29.99
C VAL A 250 22.76 9.71 30.41
N MET A 251 22.16 10.61 29.63
CA MET A 251 22.24 12.06 29.84
C MET A 251 21.28 12.55 30.93
N ARG A 252 20.21 11.85 31.18
CA ARG A 252 19.12 12.20 32.10
C ARG A 252 18.68 10.97 32.91
N PRO A 253 19.56 10.42 33.77
CA PRO A 253 19.16 9.35 34.66
C PRO A 253 18.15 9.86 35.69
N ASN A 254 17.18 8.99 36.04
CA ASN A 254 16.19 9.27 37.10
C ASN A 254 15.11 10.30 36.69
N LEU A 255 14.43 10.09 35.58
CA LEU A 255 13.18 10.84 35.27
C LEU A 255 12.05 10.47 36.24
N VAL A 256 12.18 9.35 36.95
CA VAL A 256 11.20 8.82 37.91
C VAL A 256 11.77 8.76 39.31
N THR A 257 10.90 8.74 40.33
CA THR A 257 11.25 8.64 41.72
C THR A 257 11.66 7.21 42.11
N ALA A 258 12.40 7.05 43.23
CA ALA A 258 12.82 5.73 43.73
C ALA A 258 11.60 4.78 43.94
N ARG A 259 10.49 5.30 44.43
CA ARG A 259 9.25 4.55 44.60
C ARG A 259 8.65 4.07 43.29
N GLN A 260 8.69 4.91 42.25
CA GLN A 260 8.26 4.50 40.90
C GLN A 260 9.19 3.42 40.35
N VAL A 261 10.51 3.48 40.61
CA VAL A 261 11.45 2.41 40.23
C VAL A 261 11.07 1.07 40.83
N ASP A 262 10.65 1.05 42.12
CA ASP A 262 10.20 -0.17 42.77
C ASP A 262 8.92 -0.73 42.11
N LEU A 263 7.93 0.11 41.82
CA LEU A 263 6.70 -0.28 41.11
C LEU A 263 6.97 -0.72 39.66
N ILE A 264 7.91 -0.06 38.97
CA ILE A 264 8.35 -0.45 37.63
C ILE A 264 8.99 -1.83 37.68
N SER A 265 9.89 -2.07 38.66
CA SER A 265 10.57 -3.36 38.81
C SER A 265 9.56 -4.49 39.08
N GLN A 266 8.61 -4.28 39.97
CA GLN A 266 7.53 -5.24 40.26
C GLN A 266 6.66 -5.50 39.02
N THR A 267 6.36 -4.44 38.24
CA THR A 267 5.58 -4.58 37.01
C THR A 267 6.38 -5.34 35.94
N ILE A 268 7.67 -5.10 35.80
CA ILE A 268 8.58 -5.84 34.91
C ILE A 268 8.56 -7.32 35.29
N ASP A 269 8.74 -7.63 36.58
CA ASP A 269 8.76 -9.02 37.08
C ASP A 269 7.42 -9.73 36.85
N ALA A 270 6.30 -9.05 37.02
CA ALA A 270 4.97 -9.57 36.76
C ALA A 270 4.73 -9.85 35.28
N VAL A 271 5.06 -8.90 34.41
CA VAL A 271 4.87 -9.04 32.96
C VAL A 271 5.79 -10.12 32.39
N LEU A 272 7.05 -10.20 32.85
CA LEU A 272 8.04 -11.15 32.38
C LEU A 272 8.03 -12.48 33.16
N ALA A 273 7.08 -12.69 34.07
CA ALA A 273 7.02 -13.89 34.92
C ALA A 273 7.00 -15.20 34.10
N GLY A 274 6.30 -15.20 32.99
CA GLY A 274 6.20 -16.36 32.08
C GLY A 274 7.43 -16.62 31.21
N LEU A 275 8.44 -15.73 31.17
CA LEU A 275 9.65 -15.95 30.41
C LEU A 275 10.61 -16.89 31.16
N ARG A 276 11.27 -17.77 30.40
CA ARG A 276 12.38 -18.59 30.91
C ARG A 276 13.55 -17.69 31.33
N PRO A 277 14.43 -18.17 32.22
CA PRO A 277 15.62 -17.41 32.63
C PRO A 277 16.49 -17.00 31.43
N GLU A 278 16.71 -17.89 30.45
CA GLU A 278 17.51 -17.64 29.25
C GLU A 278 16.90 -16.54 28.37
N ASP A 279 15.56 -16.50 28.25
CA ASP A 279 14.84 -15.48 27.45
C ASP A 279 14.86 -14.12 28.13
N ARG A 280 15.02 -14.07 29.48
CA ARG A 280 15.19 -12.80 30.22
C ARG A 280 16.56 -12.15 29.97
N GLU A 281 17.58 -12.92 29.57
CA GLU A 281 18.91 -12.41 29.22
C GLU A 281 19.00 -11.85 27.78
N LEU A 282 17.94 -11.93 26.99
CA LEU A 282 17.90 -11.34 25.64
C LEU A 282 18.20 -9.84 25.70
N GLU A 283 18.96 -9.35 24.71
CA GLU A 283 19.44 -7.96 24.67
C GLU A 283 18.26 -6.95 24.75
N GLN A 284 17.17 -7.20 24.01
CA GLN A 284 16.00 -6.33 24.06
C GLN A 284 15.34 -6.31 25.45
N VAL A 285 15.28 -7.47 26.11
CA VAL A 285 14.67 -7.57 27.46
C VAL A 285 15.49 -6.77 28.46
N GLN A 286 16.80 -6.92 28.45
CA GLN A 286 17.70 -6.18 29.35
C GLN A 286 17.67 -4.68 29.06
N THR A 287 17.71 -4.29 27.80
CA THR A 287 17.69 -2.89 27.38
C THR A 287 16.40 -2.20 27.80
N ILE A 288 15.24 -2.76 27.46
CA ILE A 288 13.93 -2.17 27.81
C ILE A 288 13.75 -2.15 29.34
N SER A 289 14.12 -3.22 30.04
CA SER A 289 14.01 -3.26 31.50
C SER A 289 14.92 -2.20 32.19
N GLY A 290 16.11 -2.00 31.66
CA GLY A 290 17.04 -0.98 32.13
C GLY A 290 16.54 0.45 31.88
N LEU A 291 16.04 0.72 30.68
CA LEU A 291 15.47 2.02 30.30
C LEU A 291 14.19 2.32 31.10
N ALA A 292 13.32 1.34 31.28
CA ALA A 292 12.06 1.48 32.01
C ALA A 292 12.29 1.96 33.45
N ARG A 293 13.32 1.46 34.13
CA ARG A 293 13.70 1.90 35.51
C ARG A 293 14.09 3.38 35.56
N ASN A 294 14.46 3.98 34.41
CA ASN A 294 14.70 5.41 34.27
C ASN A 294 13.47 6.22 33.83
N GLY A 295 12.31 5.56 33.65
CA GLY A 295 11.08 6.19 33.14
C GLY A 295 11.09 6.43 31.65
N ILE A 296 11.96 5.72 30.90
CA ILE A 296 12.16 5.85 29.45
C ILE A 296 11.85 4.52 28.80
N GLY A 297 11.23 4.57 27.61
CA GLY A 297 11.02 3.39 26.80
C GLY A 297 11.12 3.68 25.31
N PHE A 298 11.11 2.65 24.52
CA PHE A 298 10.87 2.76 23.08
C PHE A 298 9.89 1.68 22.59
N HIS A 299 9.18 1.98 21.51
CA HIS A 299 8.15 1.11 20.96
C HIS A 299 8.18 1.14 19.42
N HIS A 300 8.46 0.01 18.80
CA HIS A 300 8.46 -0.17 17.35
C HIS A 300 8.16 -1.63 16.95
N ALA A 301 7.90 -1.86 15.68
CA ALA A 301 7.51 -3.18 15.17
C ALA A 301 8.55 -4.29 15.47
N GLY A 302 9.85 -3.96 15.53
CA GLY A 302 10.94 -4.92 15.80
C GLY A 302 11.14 -5.31 17.27
N LEU A 303 10.30 -4.82 18.20
CA LEU A 303 10.32 -5.30 19.58
C LEU A 303 9.60 -6.65 19.73
N LEU A 304 10.07 -7.45 20.66
CA LEU A 304 9.36 -8.63 21.10
C LEU A 304 7.94 -8.26 21.56
N PRO A 305 6.90 -9.05 21.22
CA PRO A 305 5.51 -8.73 21.57
C PRO A 305 5.30 -8.48 23.07
N ILE A 306 5.94 -9.26 23.94
CA ILE A 306 5.87 -9.08 25.39
C ILE A 306 6.46 -7.73 25.85
N LEU A 307 7.53 -7.27 25.20
CA LEU A 307 8.14 -5.97 25.52
C LEU A 307 7.29 -4.79 25.05
N LYS A 308 6.57 -4.94 23.92
CA LYS A 308 5.55 -3.96 23.52
C LYS A 308 4.48 -3.84 24.62
N GLN A 309 3.96 -4.97 25.06
CA GLN A 309 2.97 -5.01 26.15
C GLN A 309 3.53 -4.41 27.46
N LEU A 310 4.78 -4.70 27.80
CA LEU A 310 5.44 -4.11 28.97
C LEU A 310 5.48 -2.57 28.89
N VAL A 311 5.93 -2.01 27.77
CA VAL A 311 5.97 -0.56 27.54
C VAL A 311 4.57 0.04 27.61
N GLU A 312 3.57 -0.59 27.00
CA GLU A 312 2.17 -0.16 27.00
C GLU A 312 1.58 -0.15 28.40
N VAL A 313 1.82 -1.22 29.17
CA VAL A 313 1.37 -1.33 30.57
C VAL A 313 2.01 -0.27 31.45
N LEU A 314 3.34 -0.12 31.39
CA LEU A 314 4.06 0.85 32.19
C LEU A 314 3.65 2.30 31.87
N PHE A 315 3.52 2.62 30.58
CA PHE A 315 3.09 3.96 30.16
C PHE A 315 1.63 4.23 30.54
N GLY A 316 0.73 3.28 30.31
CA GLY A 316 -0.69 3.38 30.68
C GLY A 316 -0.90 3.56 32.20
N ARG A 317 0.00 3.01 33.03
CA ARG A 317 0.01 3.17 34.47
C ARG A 317 0.71 4.45 34.95
N GLY A 318 1.23 5.28 34.02
CA GLY A 318 1.94 6.53 34.38
C GLY A 318 3.31 6.31 35.01
N LEU A 319 3.93 5.17 34.76
CA LEU A 319 5.26 4.79 35.27
C LEU A 319 6.40 5.11 34.27
N MET A 320 6.05 5.61 33.09
CA MET A 320 7.02 6.12 32.11
C MET A 320 6.75 7.58 31.78
N GLU A 321 7.81 8.35 31.61
CA GLU A 321 7.75 9.77 31.30
C GLU A 321 7.99 10.05 29.80
N VAL A 322 8.80 9.21 29.11
CA VAL A 322 9.10 9.38 27.69
C VAL A 322 9.12 8.02 26.98
N VAL A 323 8.39 7.92 25.87
CA VAL A 323 8.45 6.76 24.99
C VAL A 323 8.80 7.23 23.58
N PHE A 324 9.92 6.72 23.04
CA PHE A 324 10.30 6.92 21.63
C PHE A 324 9.59 5.86 20.77
N ALA A 325 8.85 6.29 19.75
CA ALA A 325 8.03 5.36 18.98
C ALA A 325 8.10 5.61 17.48
N THR A 326 7.85 4.55 16.70
CA THR A 326 7.55 4.68 15.29
C THR A 326 6.05 4.94 15.08
N ASP A 327 5.67 5.31 13.86
CA ASP A 327 4.27 5.57 13.48
C ASP A 327 3.33 4.39 13.75
N THR A 328 3.84 3.18 13.88
CA THR A 328 3.05 1.99 14.25
C THR A 328 2.35 2.13 15.61
N LEU A 329 2.90 2.91 16.55
CA LEU A 329 2.24 3.21 17.83
C LEU A 329 1.04 4.17 17.65
N ALA A 330 1.06 5.00 16.62
CA ALA A 330 -0.04 5.91 16.33
C ALA A 330 -1.29 5.16 15.83
N LEU A 331 -1.12 3.94 15.33
CA LEU A 331 -2.16 3.11 14.74
C LEU A 331 -2.68 2.08 15.77
N GLY A 332 -3.90 2.28 16.23
CA GLY A 332 -4.69 1.24 16.93
C GLY A 332 -4.40 0.98 18.41
N ILE A 333 -3.33 1.46 19.03
CA ILE A 333 -3.04 1.26 20.44
C ILE A 333 -3.56 2.45 21.25
N ASN A 334 -4.34 2.18 22.32
CA ASN A 334 -4.84 3.24 23.20
C ASN A 334 -3.77 3.66 24.22
N MET A 335 -2.86 4.50 23.79
CA MET A 335 -1.74 4.99 24.60
C MET A 335 -1.63 6.51 24.47
N PRO A 336 -2.49 7.29 25.18
CA PRO A 336 -2.45 8.74 25.13
C PRO A 336 -1.36 9.31 26.04
N ALA A 337 -0.74 10.41 25.61
CA ALA A 337 0.25 11.18 26.36
C ALA A 337 -0.23 12.61 26.62
N ARG A 338 0.34 13.35 27.54
CA ARG A 338 0.09 14.78 27.65
C ARG A 338 0.67 15.52 26.43
N THR A 339 1.86 15.12 26.01
CA THR A 339 2.57 15.71 24.88
C THR A 339 2.93 14.66 23.82
N VAL A 340 2.84 15.08 22.58
CA VAL A 340 3.40 14.35 21.43
C VAL A 340 4.48 15.20 20.79
N VAL A 341 5.66 14.62 20.59
CA VAL A 341 6.73 15.22 19.80
C VAL A 341 6.80 14.51 18.45
N VAL A 342 6.59 15.25 17.36
CA VAL A 342 6.81 14.73 16.00
C VAL A 342 8.24 15.08 15.61
N GLY A 343 9.16 14.18 15.92
CA GLY A 343 10.60 14.44 15.85
C GLY A 343 11.14 14.63 14.43
N ARG A 344 10.43 14.17 13.44
CA ARG A 344 10.76 14.38 12.01
C ARG A 344 9.50 14.53 11.18
N MET A 345 9.53 15.40 10.16
CA MET A 345 8.41 15.63 9.25
C MET A 345 8.50 14.83 7.94
N SER A 346 9.41 13.87 7.87
CA SER A 346 9.56 12.98 6.71
C SER A 346 9.82 11.55 7.12
N LYS A 347 9.30 10.62 6.30
CA LYS A 347 9.51 9.19 6.49
C LYS A 347 9.91 8.49 5.17
N TRP A 348 10.45 7.29 5.29
CA TRP A 348 10.72 6.39 4.18
C TRP A 348 9.43 5.62 3.82
N ASP A 349 9.02 5.64 2.55
CA ASP A 349 7.80 4.97 2.07
C ASP A 349 8.05 3.60 1.42
N GLY A 350 9.23 3.03 1.65
CA GLY A 350 9.69 1.81 0.98
C GLY A 350 10.52 2.07 -0.29
N ARG A 351 10.35 3.22 -0.94
CA ARG A 351 11.04 3.58 -2.19
C ARG A 351 11.87 4.86 -2.08
N ARG A 352 11.33 5.87 -1.41
CA ARG A 352 11.94 7.20 -1.27
C ARG A 352 11.58 7.83 0.08
N ARG A 353 12.35 8.83 0.47
CA ARG A 353 11.98 9.69 1.60
C ARG A 353 10.94 10.70 1.14
N ARG A 354 9.79 10.75 1.80
CA ARG A 354 8.71 11.71 1.55
C ARG A 354 8.31 12.46 2.81
N MET A 355 7.69 13.63 2.62
CA MET A 355 7.04 14.34 3.71
C MET A 355 5.86 13.55 4.27
N LEU A 356 5.53 13.79 5.53
CA LEU A 356 4.27 13.34 6.12
C LEU A 356 3.08 13.97 5.37
N ILE A 357 1.98 13.26 5.34
CA ILE A 357 0.70 13.83 4.93
C ILE A 357 -0.08 14.28 6.18
N PRO A 358 -1.05 15.21 6.06
CA PRO A 358 -1.85 15.68 7.18
C PRO A 358 -2.48 14.56 8.00
N ASN A 359 -2.97 13.49 7.36
CA ASN A 359 -3.56 12.31 8.03
C ASN A 359 -2.58 11.66 9.01
N GLU A 360 -1.33 11.44 8.58
CA GLU A 360 -0.29 10.82 9.42
C GLU A 360 0.08 11.72 10.60
N PHE A 361 0.20 13.02 10.35
CA PHE A 361 0.45 13.98 11.41
C PHE A 361 -0.69 14.01 12.42
N GLN A 362 -1.95 14.07 11.98
CA GLN A 362 -3.12 14.10 12.84
C GLN A 362 -3.31 12.81 13.66
N GLN A 363 -2.96 11.65 13.10
CA GLN A 363 -2.97 10.38 13.84
C GLN A 363 -1.99 10.39 15.02
N MET A 364 -0.77 10.91 14.81
CA MET A 364 0.23 11.07 15.85
C MET A 364 -0.19 12.15 16.87
N ALA A 365 -0.58 13.34 16.39
CA ALA A 365 -1.09 14.43 17.20
C ALA A 365 -2.33 14.02 18.01
N GLY A 366 -3.12 13.09 17.48
CA GLY A 366 -4.28 12.49 18.10
C GLY A 366 -3.98 11.79 19.44
N ARG A 367 -2.73 11.42 19.69
CA ARG A 367 -2.29 10.82 20.95
C ARG A 367 -2.02 11.87 22.06
N ALA A 368 -1.99 13.16 21.73
CA ALA A 368 -1.80 14.22 22.70
C ALA A 368 -3.09 14.57 23.44
N GLY A 369 -3.00 14.74 24.76
CA GLY A 369 -4.11 15.06 25.65
C GLY A 369 -4.86 13.83 26.16
N ARG A 370 -4.70 13.52 27.47
CA ARG A 370 -5.39 12.40 28.13
C ARG A 370 -6.76 12.87 28.63
N ARG A 371 -7.81 12.27 28.10
CA ARG A 371 -9.19 12.58 28.48
C ARG A 371 -9.40 12.41 30.00
N GLY A 372 -10.00 13.42 30.64
CA GLY A 372 -10.27 13.42 32.07
C GLY A 372 -9.04 13.70 32.97
N MET A 373 -7.84 13.84 32.39
CA MET A 373 -6.59 14.11 33.14
C MET A 373 -5.92 15.41 32.71
N ASP A 374 -5.89 15.73 31.42
CA ASP A 374 -5.22 16.90 30.90
C ASP A 374 -6.25 17.91 30.35
N PRO A 375 -6.17 19.19 30.70
CA PRO A 375 -7.03 20.22 30.16
C PRO A 375 -6.65 20.62 28.73
N LEU A 376 -5.36 20.34 28.33
CA LEU A 376 -4.77 20.70 27.06
C LEU A 376 -3.74 19.65 26.66
N GLY A 377 -3.77 19.22 25.42
CA GLY A 377 -2.75 18.39 24.80
C GLY A 377 -1.74 19.25 24.05
N HIS A 378 -0.49 18.82 24.01
CA HIS A 378 0.58 19.56 23.38
C HIS A 378 1.19 18.75 22.23
N VAL A 379 1.34 19.38 21.08
CA VAL A 379 2.07 18.81 19.93
C VAL A 379 3.32 19.67 19.72
N VAL A 380 4.47 19.03 19.67
CA VAL A 380 5.77 19.72 19.52
C VAL A 380 6.42 19.23 18.23
N VAL A 381 6.85 20.18 17.39
CA VAL A 381 7.68 19.89 16.23
C VAL A 381 9.03 20.60 16.41
N PRO A 382 10.15 19.88 16.41
CA PRO A 382 11.48 20.50 16.51
C PRO A 382 11.90 21.12 15.17
N TYR A 383 12.76 22.13 15.26
CA TYR A 383 13.48 22.68 14.13
C TYR A 383 14.21 21.59 13.36
N SER A 384 14.21 21.70 12.03
CA SER A 384 15.00 20.85 11.16
C SER A 384 15.67 21.65 10.03
N PRO A 385 16.94 21.43 9.76
CA PRO A 385 17.62 22.07 8.63
C PRO A 385 17.16 21.52 7.27
N TRP A 386 16.36 20.45 7.24
CA TRP A 386 15.87 19.80 6.03
C TRP A 386 14.49 20.29 5.58
N PHE A 387 13.67 20.80 6.51
CA PHE A 387 12.29 21.21 6.27
C PHE A 387 12.05 22.62 6.80
N THR A 388 11.31 23.41 6.03
CA THR A 388 10.93 24.76 6.46
C THR A 388 9.82 24.69 7.51
N PHE A 389 9.75 25.68 8.35
CA PHE A 389 8.64 25.87 9.28
C PHE A 389 7.30 25.93 8.54
N ARG A 390 7.26 26.59 7.37
CA ARG A 390 6.06 26.70 6.55
C ARG A 390 5.54 25.33 6.08
N GLU A 391 6.41 24.46 5.55
CA GLU A 391 6.03 23.10 5.18
C GLU A 391 5.49 22.31 6.37
N THR A 392 6.11 22.50 7.55
CA THR A 392 5.64 21.89 8.80
C THR A 392 4.24 22.36 9.17
N LEU A 393 4.00 23.67 9.09
CA LEU A 393 2.69 24.27 9.39
C LEU A 393 1.63 23.81 8.38
N GLU A 394 1.96 23.79 7.08
CA GLU A 394 1.07 23.30 6.01
C GLU A 394 0.63 21.84 6.24
N ILE A 395 1.52 20.97 6.75
CA ILE A 395 1.16 19.58 7.10
C ILE A 395 0.31 19.55 8.37
N ALA A 396 0.66 20.33 9.38
CA ALA A 396 -0.03 20.30 10.67
C ALA A 396 -1.46 20.84 10.59
N THR A 397 -1.72 21.80 9.69
CA THR A 397 -3.00 22.48 9.50
C THR A 397 -3.70 22.14 8.19
N GLY A 398 -3.05 21.33 7.35
CA GLY A 398 -3.58 20.97 6.04
C GLY A 398 -4.85 20.11 6.12
N GLU A 399 -5.64 20.19 5.09
CA GLU A 399 -6.81 19.33 4.94
C GLU A 399 -6.42 17.86 4.88
N LEU A 400 -7.24 17.03 5.51
CA LEU A 400 -7.04 15.58 5.48
C LEU A 400 -7.20 15.06 4.04
N HIS A 401 -6.33 14.18 3.64
CA HIS A 401 -6.48 13.48 2.37
C HIS A 401 -7.65 12.49 2.46
N PRO A 402 -8.43 12.34 1.40
CA PRO A 402 -9.53 11.37 1.39
C PRO A 402 -8.98 9.93 1.49
N VAL A 403 -9.74 9.07 2.13
CA VAL A 403 -9.52 7.62 2.12
C VAL A 403 -9.74 7.12 0.70
N ARG A 404 -8.70 6.58 0.09
CA ARG A 404 -8.76 5.93 -1.23
C ARG A 404 -8.76 4.43 -1.04
N SER A 405 -9.58 3.75 -1.82
CA SER A 405 -9.62 2.30 -1.81
C SER A 405 -8.25 1.69 -2.14
N ALA A 406 -7.84 0.70 -1.36
CA ALA A 406 -6.67 -0.14 -1.62
C ALA A 406 -7.08 -1.54 -2.13
N PHE A 407 -8.27 -1.67 -2.71
CA PHE A 407 -8.83 -2.92 -3.15
C PHE A 407 -7.96 -3.61 -4.20
N ALA A 408 -7.54 -4.83 -3.90
CA ALA A 408 -6.81 -5.72 -4.78
C ALA A 408 -7.38 -7.14 -4.69
N ILE A 409 -7.93 -7.65 -5.78
CA ILE A 409 -8.56 -8.97 -5.79
C ILE A 409 -7.52 -10.07 -5.65
N ARG A 410 -7.87 -11.16 -4.92
CA ARG A 410 -7.01 -12.31 -4.67
C ARG A 410 -7.63 -13.59 -5.25
N TYR A 411 -6.79 -14.60 -5.54
CA TYR A 411 -7.25 -15.86 -6.12
C TYR A 411 -8.21 -16.65 -5.22
N ASN A 412 -7.95 -16.66 -3.92
CA ASN A 412 -8.82 -17.35 -2.95
C ASN A 412 -10.23 -16.72 -2.91
N THR A 413 -10.32 -15.38 -2.90
CA THR A 413 -11.61 -14.68 -2.99
C THR A 413 -12.33 -15.04 -4.27
N VAL A 414 -11.61 -15.04 -5.40
CA VAL A 414 -12.18 -15.39 -6.70
C VAL A 414 -12.73 -16.80 -6.70
N LEU A 415 -11.98 -17.80 -6.21
CA LEU A 415 -12.41 -19.20 -6.22
C LEU A 415 -13.57 -19.48 -5.26
N ASN A 416 -13.58 -18.86 -4.09
CA ASN A 416 -14.70 -18.98 -3.14
C ASN A 416 -16.01 -18.36 -3.69
N LEU A 417 -15.89 -17.34 -4.54
CA LEU A 417 -17.04 -16.66 -5.16
C LEU A 417 -17.30 -17.12 -6.60
N TRP A 418 -16.50 -18.04 -7.14
CA TRP A 418 -16.60 -18.43 -8.54
C TRP A 418 -17.86 -19.20 -8.83
N ASP A 419 -18.76 -18.60 -9.61
CA ASP A 419 -19.94 -19.26 -10.20
C ASP A 419 -19.66 -19.64 -11.66
N PRO A 420 -19.65 -20.96 -11.96
CA PRO A 420 -19.36 -21.41 -13.32
C PRO A 420 -20.44 -20.99 -14.32
N PRO A 421 -20.09 -20.71 -15.59
CA PRO A 421 -18.72 -20.71 -16.12
C PRO A 421 -18.05 -19.33 -16.15
N ARG A 422 -18.70 -18.26 -15.67
CA ARG A 422 -18.31 -16.88 -15.96
C ARG A 422 -17.79 -16.08 -14.76
N GLY A 423 -18.05 -16.51 -13.54
CA GLY A 423 -17.66 -15.78 -12.32
C GLY A 423 -18.47 -14.49 -12.12
N GLU A 424 -19.80 -14.58 -12.24
CA GLU A 424 -20.66 -13.41 -12.13
C GLU A 424 -20.62 -12.79 -10.73
N ARG A 425 -20.54 -13.61 -9.67
CA ARG A 425 -20.40 -13.13 -8.29
C ARG A 425 -19.10 -12.36 -8.09
N VAL A 426 -18.01 -12.79 -8.75
CA VAL A 426 -16.74 -12.06 -8.73
C VAL A 426 -16.90 -10.69 -9.40
N ARG A 427 -17.64 -10.63 -10.51
CA ARG A 427 -17.94 -9.38 -11.20
C ARG A 427 -18.73 -8.42 -10.30
N ILE A 428 -19.74 -8.95 -9.60
CA ILE A 428 -20.55 -8.17 -8.65
C ILE A 428 -19.67 -7.62 -7.53
N LEU A 429 -18.79 -8.44 -6.94
CA LEU A 429 -17.86 -7.99 -5.91
C LEU A 429 -17.00 -6.81 -6.40
N LEU A 430 -16.42 -6.92 -7.60
CA LEU A 430 -15.61 -5.87 -8.20
C LEU A 430 -16.42 -4.58 -8.43
N GLN A 431 -17.66 -4.71 -8.93
CA GLN A 431 -18.54 -3.57 -9.17
C GLN A 431 -19.01 -2.88 -7.89
N GLN A 432 -19.11 -3.62 -6.79
CA GLN A 432 -19.50 -3.09 -5.48
C GLN A 432 -18.32 -2.57 -4.65
N SER A 433 -17.08 -2.72 -5.12
CA SER A 433 -15.90 -2.23 -4.40
C SER A 433 -15.92 -0.71 -4.25
N LEU A 434 -15.30 -0.19 -3.18
CA LEU A 434 -15.10 1.24 -2.98
C LEU A 434 -14.24 1.83 -4.12
N ALA A 435 -13.28 1.06 -4.64
CA ALA A 435 -12.49 1.46 -5.81
C ALA A 435 -13.38 1.79 -7.00
N GLN A 436 -14.36 0.93 -7.31
CA GLN A 436 -15.30 1.16 -8.40
C GLN A 436 -16.27 2.30 -8.09
N PHE A 437 -16.73 2.41 -6.84
CA PHE A 437 -17.58 3.51 -6.41
C PHE A 437 -16.86 4.87 -6.59
N GLN A 438 -15.59 4.96 -6.19
CA GLN A 438 -14.77 6.17 -6.36
C GLN A 438 -14.50 6.49 -7.84
N SER A 439 -14.33 5.48 -8.68
CA SER A 439 -14.22 5.63 -10.13
C SER A 439 -15.51 6.17 -10.74
N ASN A 440 -16.66 5.62 -10.32
CA ASN A 440 -17.97 6.04 -10.78
C ASN A 440 -18.35 7.47 -10.35
N GLN A 441 -17.83 7.99 -9.25
CA GLN A 441 -18.05 9.39 -8.86
C GLN A 441 -17.60 10.36 -9.95
N ARG A 442 -16.47 10.10 -10.58
CA ARG A 442 -15.99 10.91 -11.69
C ARG A 442 -16.94 10.87 -12.90
N ILE A 443 -17.54 9.71 -13.14
CA ILE A 443 -18.57 9.53 -14.17
C ILE A 443 -19.78 10.41 -13.84
N TRP A 444 -20.27 10.38 -12.61
CA TRP A 444 -21.41 11.20 -12.17
C TRP A 444 -21.11 12.69 -12.20
N GLU A 445 -19.90 13.12 -11.80
CA GLU A 445 -19.50 14.53 -11.93
C GLU A 445 -19.54 15.02 -13.38
N ILE A 446 -19.18 14.18 -14.35
CA ILE A 446 -19.28 14.49 -15.78
C ILE A 446 -20.76 14.51 -16.21
N GLU A 447 -21.58 13.57 -15.75
CA GLU A 447 -23.03 13.55 -16.01
C GLU A 447 -23.72 14.81 -15.50
N ASP A 448 -23.44 15.23 -14.26
CA ASP A 448 -23.98 16.47 -13.67
C ASP A 448 -23.57 17.70 -14.46
N GLN A 449 -22.31 17.76 -14.93
CA GLN A 449 -21.86 18.86 -15.80
C GLN A 449 -22.60 18.88 -17.13
N ILE A 450 -22.88 17.72 -17.73
CA ILE A 450 -23.66 17.61 -18.97
C ILE A 450 -25.09 18.10 -18.75
N ILE A 451 -25.71 17.73 -17.63
CA ILE A 451 -27.07 18.15 -17.27
C ILE A 451 -27.11 19.69 -17.06
N ALA A 452 -26.18 20.22 -16.26
CA ALA A 452 -26.11 21.68 -15.99
C ALA A 452 -25.90 22.49 -17.29
N MET A 453 -25.05 21.99 -18.21
CA MET A 453 -24.89 22.63 -19.53
C MET A 453 -26.17 22.52 -20.37
N GLY A 454 -26.91 21.41 -20.27
CA GLY A 454 -28.21 21.27 -20.94
C GLY A 454 -29.20 22.32 -20.47
N GLU A 455 -29.34 22.50 -19.15
CA GLU A 455 -30.19 23.51 -18.54
C GLU A 455 -29.78 24.96 -18.92
N GLU A 456 -28.47 25.23 -18.99
CA GLU A 456 -27.94 26.52 -19.42
C GLU A 456 -28.34 26.80 -20.88
N ILE A 457 -28.25 25.81 -21.77
CA ILE A 457 -28.63 25.94 -23.18
C ILE A 457 -30.15 26.17 -23.30
N GLU A 458 -30.98 25.49 -22.51
CA GLU A 458 -32.45 25.69 -22.52
C GLU A 458 -32.87 27.07 -22.03
N ASN A 459 -32.14 27.65 -21.09
CA ASN A 459 -32.41 28.96 -20.53
C ASN A 459 -31.99 30.13 -21.44
N ILE A 460 -31.21 29.86 -22.50
CA ILE A 460 -30.86 30.89 -23.46
C ILE A 460 -32.09 31.24 -24.32
N PRO A 461 -32.45 32.54 -24.49
CA PRO A 461 -33.56 32.92 -25.32
C PRO A 461 -33.44 32.34 -26.74
N GLN A 462 -34.43 31.53 -27.13
CA GLN A 462 -34.53 30.97 -28.46
C GLN A 462 -35.55 31.75 -29.28
N GLY A 463 -35.26 31.92 -30.55
CA GLY A 463 -36.18 32.60 -31.45
C GLY A 463 -35.66 33.98 -31.96
N CYS A 464 -36.42 34.59 -32.80
CA CYS A 464 -36.06 35.88 -33.43
C CYS A 464 -36.17 37.05 -32.42
N LEU A 465 -35.08 37.71 -32.14
CA LEU A 465 -35.05 38.90 -31.24
C LEU A 465 -35.91 40.09 -31.72
N ILE A 466 -36.44 40.03 -32.97
CA ILE A 466 -37.32 41.07 -33.54
C ILE A 466 -38.82 40.64 -33.47
N GLY A 467 -39.11 39.44 -32.91
CA GLY A 467 -40.48 39.02 -32.64
C GLY A 467 -41.32 38.66 -33.90
N LEU A 468 -40.69 38.31 -35.00
CA LEU A 468 -41.36 37.81 -36.20
C LEU A 468 -41.57 36.29 -36.09
N GLU A 469 -42.82 35.81 -36.22
CA GLU A 469 -43.13 34.37 -36.18
C GLU A 469 -42.31 33.55 -37.20
N ALA A 470 -42.14 34.06 -38.42
CA ALA A 470 -41.28 33.45 -39.44
C ALA A 470 -39.77 33.55 -39.10
N GLY A 471 -39.38 34.47 -38.21
CA GLY A 471 -37.98 34.63 -37.81
C GLY A 471 -37.47 33.54 -36.85
N ASP A 472 -38.35 32.94 -36.09
CA ASP A 472 -37.97 31.86 -35.16
C ASP A 472 -37.60 30.59 -35.90
N GLU A 473 -38.37 30.18 -36.92
CA GLU A 473 -38.03 29.07 -37.80
C GLU A 473 -36.74 29.33 -38.59
N LEU A 474 -36.59 30.55 -39.13
CA LEU A 474 -35.38 30.98 -39.82
C LEU A 474 -34.14 30.98 -38.94
N LEU A 475 -34.30 31.40 -37.67
CA LEU A 475 -33.20 31.38 -36.70
C LEU A 475 -32.78 29.94 -36.37
N GLU A 476 -33.72 29.02 -36.21
CA GLU A 476 -33.44 27.63 -35.98
C GLU A 476 -32.77 26.96 -37.19
N ASP A 477 -33.22 27.24 -38.39
CA ASP A 477 -32.57 26.80 -39.63
C ASP A 477 -31.21 27.38 -39.78
N TYR A 478 -30.98 28.65 -39.46
CA TYR A 478 -29.69 29.26 -39.43
C TYR A 478 -28.73 28.60 -38.39
N ARG A 479 -29.23 28.30 -37.22
CA ARG A 479 -28.52 27.56 -36.17
C ARG A 479 -28.13 26.14 -36.64
N ARG A 480 -29.08 25.44 -37.33
CA ARG A 480 -28.86 24.11 -37.88
C ARG A 480 -27.79 24.14 -38.97
N ALA A 481 -27.91 25.12 -39.88
CA ALA A 481 -26.92 25.32 -40.93
C ALA A 481 -25.50 25.63 -40.38
N ASN A 482 -25.40 26.46 -39.32
CA ASN A 482 -24.13 26.67 -38.63
C ASN A 482 -23.54 25.43 -37.98
N ARG A 483 -24.38 24.61 -37.28
CA ARG A 483 -23.94 23.34 -36.67
C ARG A 483 -23.48 22.35 -37.74
N SER A 484 -24.24 22.20 -38.80
CA SER A 484 -23.91 21.30 -39.90
C SER A 484 -22.60 21.71 -40.61
N LEU A 485 -22.39 23.01 -40.80
CA LEU A 485 -21.14 23.54 -41.36
C LEU A 485 -19.96 23.26 -40.41
N ALA A 486 -20.13 23.53 -39.11
CA ALA A 486 -19.08 23.27 -38.13
C ALA A 486 -18.73 21.78 -38.03
N ALA A 487 -19.74 20.89 -38.07
CA ALA A 487 -19.52 19.45 -38.08
C ALA A 487 -18.77 18.97 -39.34
N ALA A 488 -19.17 19.50 -40.51
CA ALA A 488 -18.50 19.18 -41.78
C ALA A 488 -17.03 19.64 -41.79
N GLN A 489 -16.75 20.86 -41.29
CA GLN A 489 -15.39 21.38 -41.16
C GLN A 489 -14.54 20.57 -40.17
N ASN A 490 -15.12 20.14 -39.06
CA ASN A 490 -14.41 19.30 -38.07
C ASN A 490 -14.10 17.92 -38.67
N LYS A 491 -15.06 17.33 -39.41
CA LYS A 491 -14.82 16.08 -40.13
C LYS A 491 -13.67 16.22 -41.14
N GLN A 492 -13.69 17.30 -41.91
CA GLN A 492 -12.59 17.61 -42.83
C GLN A 492 -11.23 17.67 -42.12
N ARG A 493 -11.13 18.46 -41.05
CA ARG A 493 -9.88 18.58 -40.24
C ARG A 493 -9.40 17.25 -39.67
N ARG A 494 -10.34 16.41 -39.20
CA ARG A 494 -10.00 15.08 -38.69
C ARG A 494 -9.41 14.19 -39.79
N LEU A 495 -10.01 14.17 -40.98
CA LEU A 495 -9.51 13.42 -42.12
C LEU A 495 -8.14 13.93 -42.60
N GLU A 496 -7.93 15.26 -42.59
CA GLU A 496 -6.64 15.88 -42.90
C GLU A 496 -5.56 15.44 -41.87
N ALA A 497 -5.91 15.44 -40.57
CA ALA A 497 -4.97 15.03 -39.53
C ALA A 497 -4.62 13.53 -39.62
N GLU A 498 -5.62 12.69 -39.89
CA GLU A 498 -5.42 11.24 -40.09
C GLU A 498 -4.55 10.96 -41.32
N ARG A 499 -4.83 11.64 -42.44
CA ARG A 499 -4.01 11.59 -43.65
C ARG A 499 -2.55 12.01 -43.36
N THR A 500 -2.38 13.09 -42.63
CA THR A 500 -1.05 13.61 -42.27
C THR A 500 -0.32 12.61 -41.34
N ALA A 501 -1.03 11.95 -40.44
CA ALA A 501 -0.46 10.92 -39.56
C ALA A 501 0.03 9.70 -40.38
N VAL A 502 -0.77 9.21 -41.34
CA VAL A 502 -0.39 8.11 -42.21
C VAL A 502 0.86 8.46 -43.04
N LEU A 503 0.91 9.67 -43.57
CA LEU A 503 2.09 10.15 -44.34
C LEU A 503 3.34 10.35 -43.45
N ARG A 504 3.16 10.76 -42.20
CA ARG A 504 4.26 10.90 -41.22
C ARG A 504 4.79 9.54 -40.79
N ASP A 505 3.91 8.55 -40.57
CA ASP A 505 4.33 7.19 -40.23
C ASP A 505 5.15 6.54 -41.38
N LEU A 506 4.83 6.85 -42.62
CA LEU A 506 5.64 6.48 -43.80
C LEU A 506 7.03 7.13 -43.83
N THR A 507 7.13 8.38 -43.38
CA THR A 507 8.40 9.11 -43.35
C THR A 507 9.25 8.84 -42.13
N SER A 508 8.68 8.15 -41.10
CA SER A 508 9.43 7.76 -39.94
C SER A 508 10.38 6.59 -40.28
N THR A 509 11.66 6.87 -40.20
CA THR A 509 12.78 6.10 -40.75
C THR A 509 13.10 4.76 -40.03
N THR A 510 12.18 4.14 -39.34
CA THR A 510 12.45 2.88 -38.63
C THR A 510 11.49 1.81 -39.06
N PRO A 511 11.86 0.97 -40.03
CA PRO A 511 11.07 -0.20 -40.38
C PRO A 511 11.11 -1.18 -39.19
N TRP A 512 9.93 -1.49 -38.64
CA TRP A 512 9.76 -2.64 -37.74
C TRP A 512 9.68 -3.89 -38.60
N LEU A 513 10.59 -4.83 -38.36
CA LEU A 513 10.61 -6.12 -39.04
C LEU A 513 9.54 -7.09 -38.48
N GLU A 514 8.86 -6.71 -37.41
CA GLU A 514 7.78 -7.48 -36.79
C GLU A 514 6.42 -6.78 -36.97
N PRO A 515 5.35 -7.52 -37.25
CA PRO A 515 4.04 -6.95 -37.62
C PRO A 515 3.29 -6.20 -36.51
N SER A 516 3.68 -6.37 -35.26
CA SER A 516 3.14 -5.56 -34.17
C SER A 516 4.05 -5.54 -32.93
N ARG A 517 4.05 -4.42 -32.20
CA ARG A 517 4.75 -4.29 -30.91
C ARG A 517 4.29 -5.33 -29.87
N GLN A 518 3.06 -5.79 -29.98
CA GLN A 518 2.48 -6.75 -29.06
C GLN A 518 2.99 -8.17 -29.30
N SER A 519 3.15 -8.57 -30.57
CA SER A 519 3.76 -9.85 -30.93
C SER A 519 5.23 -9.91 -30.53
N LEU A 520 5.99 -8.83 -30.75
CA LEU A 520 7.39 -8.75 -30.33
C LEU A 520 7.53 -8.82 -28.80
N ARG A 521 6.67 -8.12 -28.05
CA ARG A 521 6.63 -8.22 -26.59
C ARG A 521 6.34 -9.64 -26.10
N ARG A 522 5.37 -10.31 -26.71
CA ARG A 522 5.02 -11.69 -26.38
C ARG A 522 6.17 -12.65 -26.71
N ALA A 523 6.78 -12.50 -27.88
CA ALA A 523 7.92 -13.32 -28.31
C ALA A 523 9.16 -13.14 -27.41
N LEU A 524 9.47 -11.90 -27.00
CA LEU A 524 10.58 -11.60 -26.08
C LEU A 524 10.36 -12.13 -24.67
N ARG A 525 9.12 -12.12 -24.19
CA ARG A 525 8.79 -12.73 -22.89
C ARG A 525 8.97 -14.25 -22.88
N ALA A 526 8.65 -14.88 -24.01
CA ALA A 526 8.84 -16.32 -24.20
C ALA A 526 10.29 -16.70 -24.54
N ALA A 527 11.13 -15.75 -24.98
CA ALA A 527 12.52 -16.00 -25.33
C ALA A 527 13.35 -16.48 -24.12
N THR A 528 14.26 -17.37 -24.39
CA THR A 528 15.19 -17.92 -23.41
C THR A 528 16.64 -17.55 -23.78
N PRO A 529 17.58 -17.62 -22.83
CA PRO A 529 18.99 -17.40 -23.15
C PRO A 529 19.45 -18.24 -24.32
N GLY A 530 20.28 -17.65 -25.17
CA GLY A 530 20.71 -18.22 -26.47
C GLY A 530 19.91 -17.77 -27.67
N THR A 531 18.74 -17.16 -27.48
CA THR A 531 17.93 -16.61 -28.58
C THR A 531 18.64 -15.42 -29.22
N LEU A 532 18.66 -15.39 -30.56
CA LEU A 532 19.26 -14.29 -31.30
C LEU A 532 18.24 -13.18 -31.58
N ALA A 533 18.66 -11.94 -31.33
CA ALA A 533 17.90 -10.75 -31.61
C ALA A 533 18.77 -9.72 -32.35
N HIS A 534 18.19 -8.99 -33.27
CA HIS A 534 18.84 -7.84 -33.85
C HIS A 534 18.46 -6.59 -33.08
N ALA A 535 19.46 -5.95 -32.46
CA ALA A 535 19.31 -4.68 -31.76
C ALA A 535 19.63 -3.53 -32.70
N ARG A 536 18.87 -2.46 -32.59
CA ARG A 536 18.96 -1.26 -33.45
C ARG A 536 20.37 -0.65 -33.44
N ASP A 537 20.91 -0.51 -32.22
CA ASP A 537 22.22 0.12 -31.99
C ASP A 537 23.28 -0.94 -31.64
N GLY A 538 23.55 -1.90 -32.52
CA GLY A 538 24.57 -2.90 -32.22
C GLY A 538 24.49 -4.17 -33.06
N GLY A 539 23.46 -4.31 -33.89
CA GLY A 539 23.32 -5.46 -34.79
C GLY A 539 22.88 -6.74 -34.09
N TRP A 540 23.24 -7.89 -34.65
CA TRP A 540 22.91 -9.18 -34.06
C TRP A 540 23.50 -9.34 -32.66
N SER A 541 22.67 -9.75 -31.72
CA SER A 541 22.99 -9.94 -30.32
C SER A 541 22.37 -11.23 -29.80
N ILE A 542 22.93 -11.77 -28.74
CA ILE A 542 22.52 -13.02 -28.12
C ILE A 542 21.89 -12.72 -26.77
N MET A 543 20.67 -13.16 -26.54
CA MET A 543 20.06 -13.05 -25.25
C MET A 543 20.80 -13.92 -24.23
N VAL A 544 21.30 -13.34 -23.14
CA VAL A 544 22.07 -14.05 -22.10
C VAL A 544 21.36 -14.06 -20.76
N GLY A 545 20.40 -13.17 -20.55
CA GLY A 545 19.61 -13.13 -19.30
C GLY A 545 18.30 -12.37 -19.49
N LYS A 546 17.35 -12.56 -18.56
CA LYS A 546 16.13 -11.74 -18.47
C LYS A 546 16.43 -10.49 -17.66
N GLY A 547 15.84 -9.36 -18.07
CA GLY A 547 16.04 -8.10 -17.37
C GLY A 547 15.40 -8.13 -15.97
N SER A 548 16.17 -7.79 -14.93
CA SER A 548 15.65 -7.45 -13.62
C SER A 548 15.06 -6.04 -13.64
N ARG A 549 14.01 -5.78 -12.85
CA ARG A 549 13.38 -4.44 -12.69
C ARG A 549 12.79 -3.80 -13.95
N GLY A 550 12.12 -4.60 -14.80
CA GLY A 550 11.36 -4.07 -15.94
C GLY A 550 12.15 -3.89 -17.24
N GLY A 551 13.38 -4.35 -17.32
CA GLY A 551 14.15 -4.43 -18.56
C GLY A 551 13.65 -5.56 -19.47
N VAL A 552 13.88 -5.41 -20.80
CA VAL A 552 13.52 -6.40 -21.80
C VAL A 552 14.37 -7.65 -21.68
N GLY A 553 15.68 -7.49 -21.46
CA GLY A 553 16.65 -8.58 -21.31
C GLY A 553 18.10 -8.09 -21.40
N GLN A 554 19.02 -8.96 -21.00
CA GLN A 554 20.45 -8.74 -21.15
C GLN A 554 20.92 -9.41 -22.43
N PHE A 555 21.61 -8.66 -23.28
CA PHE A 555 22.07 -9.10 -24.58
C PHE A 555 23.56 -8.93 -24.75
N LEU A 556 24.23 -9.98 -25.21
CA LEU A 556 25.64 -10.01 -25.56
C LEU A 556 25.83 -9.56 -27.01
N PHE A 557 26.62 -8.52 -27.23
CA PHE A 557 26.90 -7.96 -28.52
C PHE A 557 28.24 -8.47 -29.09
N ARG A 558 28.45 -8.24 -30.38
CA ARG A 558 29.65 -8.72 -31.10
C ARG A 558 30.95 -8.08 -30.61
N ASP A 559 30.86 -6.87 -30.07
CA ASP A 559 31.98 -6.17 -29.44
C ASP A 559 32.39 -6.75 -28.07
N GLY A 560 31.66 -7.75 -27.60
CA GLY A 560 31.87 -8.40 -26.31
C GLY A 560 31.17 -7.69 -25.14
N THR A 561 30.40 -6.64 -25.39
CA THR A 561 29.65 -5.98 -24.32
C THR A 561 28.33 -6.69 -24.07
N ILE A 562 27.93 -6.73 -22.79
CA ILE A 562 26.60 -7.14 -22.40
C ILE A 562 25.83 -5.89 -22.05
N ARG A 563 24.68 -5.69 -22.69
CA ARG A 563 23.86 -4.51 -22.47
C ARG A 563 22.47 -4.92 -22.03
N LEU A 564 21.96 -4.23 -21.01
CA LEU A 564 20.57 -4.34 -20.61
C LEU A 564 19.72 -3.47 -21.55
N LEU A 565 18.88 -4.09 -22.36
CA LEU A 565 17.90 -3.38 -23.16
C LEU A 565 16.64 -3.16 -22.30
N THR A 566 16.28 -1.89 -22.11
CA THR A 566 15.19 -1.47 -21.24
C THR A 566 13.87 -1.26 -21.98
N GLU A 567 13.96 -1.04 -23.31
CA GLU A 567 12.81 -0.79 -24.15
C GLU A 567 12.72 -1.76 -25.32
N TYR A 568 11.51 -2.24 -25.60
CA TYR A 568 11.23 -3.08 -26.77
C TYR A 568 11.57 -2.41 -28.13
N ARG A 569 11.65 -1.08 -28.16
CA ARG A 569 12.02 -0.29 -29.34
C ARG A 569 13.48 -0.46 -29.75
N GLN A 570 14.30 -0.98 -28.87
CA GLN A 570 15.72 -1.21 -29.10
C GLN A 570 16.00 -2.50 -29.89
N ILE A 571 14.95 -3.33 -30.09
CA ILE A 571 15.06 -4.59 -30.85
C ILE A 571 14.22 -4.46 -32.12
N ASP A 572 14.89 -4.68 -33.27
CA ASP A 572 14.27 -4.63 -34.60
C ASP A 572 13.70 -5.99 -35.02
N HIS A 573 14.35 -7.08 -34.64
CA HIS A 573 13.93 -8.42 -35.02
C HIS A 573 14.35 -9.45 -33.96
N LEU A 574 13.51 -10.47 -33.76
CA LEU A 574 13.77 -11.65 -32.94
C LEU A 574 13.65 -12.91 -33.81
N THR A 575 14.67 -13.75 -33.82
CA THR A 575 14.63 -15.01 -34.56
C THR A 575 14.23 -16.19 -33.69
N ASP A 576 13.78 -17.26 -34.29
CA ASP A 576 13.55 -18.57 -33.65
C ASP A 576 14.83 -19.38 -33.47
N LYS A 577 15.94 -18.91 -34.06
CA LYS A 577 17.25 -19.57 -33.97
C LYS A 577 17.89 -19.33 -32.62
N ARG A 578 18.58 -20.37 -32.15
CA ARG A 578 19.25 -20.35 -30.85
C ARG A 578 20.64 -20.94 -30.96
N ILE A 579 21.49 -20.49 -30.05
CA ILE A 579 22.83 -21.07 -29.88
C ILE A 579 23.01 -21.43 -28.40
N ASP A 580 23.84 -22.44 -28.18
CA ASP A 580 24.26 -22.82 -26.83
C ASP A 580 25.24 -21.78 -26.28
N VAL A 581 24.80 -21.09 -25.25
CA VAL A 581 25.60 -20.07 -24.57
C VAL A 581 26.28 -20.69 -23.37
N PRO A 582 27.62 -20.63 -23.25
CA PRO A 582 28.33 -21.10 -22.09
C PRO A 582 27.82 -20.50 -20.78
N ALA A 583 27.77 -21.31 -19.71
CA ALA A 583 27.12 -20.96 -18.43
C ALA A 583 27.63 -19.64 -17.81
N HIS A 584 28.90 -19.31 -18.03
CA HIS A 584 29.52 -18.10 -17.50
C HIS A 584 29.04 -16.79 -18.17
N PHE A 585 28.36 -16.85 -19.32
CA PHE A 585 27.71 -15.70 -19.94
C PHE A 585 26.24 -15.55 -19.54
N LEU A 586 25.67 -16.54 -18.86
CA LEU A 586 24.27 -16.57 -18.52
C LEU A 586 23.98 -15.75 -17.26
N ASN A 587 22.97 -14.91 -17.34
CA ASN A 587 22.47 -14.08 -16.22
C ASN A 587 23.60 -13.31 -15.49
N PRO A 588 24.40 -12.51 -16.23
CA PRO A 588 25.43 -11.68 -15.61
C PRO A 588 24.80 -10.69 -14.61
N ALA A 589 25.58 -10.28 -13.58
CA ALA A 589 25.13 -9.23 -12.68
C ALA A 589 24.88 -7.92 -13.45
N ASP A 590 23.95 -7.09 -12.97
CA ASP A 590 23.50 -5.87 -13.68
C ASP A 590 24.62 -4.83 -13.92
N ASP A 591 25.75 -4.94 -13.24
CA ASP A 591 26.94 -4.11 -13.37
C ASP A 591 28.07 -4.75 -14.21
N GLU A 592 27.93 -6.03 -14.61
CA GLU A 592 28.89 -6.72 -15.46
C GLU A 592 28.61 -6.49 -16.95
N THR A 593 29.23 -5.46 -17.50
CA THR A 593 29.05 -5.07 -18.91
C THR A 593 30.11 -5.62 -19.87
N ASP A 594 31.17 -6.22 -19.35
CA ASP A 594 32.32 -6.69 -20.15
C ASP A 594 32.45 -8.24 -20.15
N SER A 595 31.97 -8.84 -21.23
CA SER A 595 32.01 -10.30 -21.43
C SER A 595 33.43 -10.89 -21.56
N VAL A 596 34.44 -10.07 -21.83
CA VAL A 596 35.84 -10.53 -21.90
C VAL A 596 36.34 -10.96 -20.52
N ARG A 597 35.84 -10.37 -19.47
CA ARG A 597 36.11 -10.80 -18.08
C ARG A 597 35.37 -12.07 -17.70
N LEU A 598 34.21 -12.33 -18.32
CA LEU A 598 33.40 -13.52 -18.02
C LEU A 598 33.86 -14.80 -18.70
N GLY A 599 34.39 -14.76 -19.93
CA GLY A 599 34.67 -15.98 -20.68
C GLY A 599 35.92 -16.01 -21.58
N GLY A 600 36.64 -14.91 -21.66
CA GLY A 600 37.84 -14.78 -22.48
C GLY A 600 37.58 -14.67 -24.00
N LYS A 601 38.52 -14.02 -24.70
CA LYS A 601 38.40 -13.70 -26.14
C LYS A 601 38.17 -14.89 -27.06
N ARG A 602 38.73 -16.08 -26.72
CA ARG A 602 38.60 -17.28 -27.53
C ARG A 602 37.18 -17.86 -27.53
N GLN A 603 36.52 -17.87 -26.41
CA GLN A 603 35.15 -18.38 -26.27
C GLN A 603 34.13 -17.45 -26.93
N LEU A 604 34.33 -16.13 -26.78
CA LEU A 604 33.52 -15.12 -27.47
C LEU A 604 33.65 -15.25 -29.00
N THR A 605 34.89 -15.45 -29.52
CA THR A 605 35.12 -15.65 -30.95
C THR A 605 34.47 -16.95 -31.45
N ALA A 606 34.52 -18.02 -30.66
CA ALA A 606 33.87 -19.29 -31.01
C ALA A 606 32.34 -19.15 -31.06
N LEU A 607 31.78 -18.41 -30.12
CA LEU A 607 30.35 -18.16 -30.05
C LEU A 607 29.86 -17.39 -31.28
N TRP A 608 30.55 -16.29 -31.63
CA TRP A 608 30.19 -15.51 -32.80
C TRP A 608 30.44 -16.22 -34.12
N LYS A 609 31.44 -17.12 -34.19
CA LYS A 609 31.64 -17.99 -35.34
C LYS A 609 30.47 -18.99 -35.51
N ALA A 610 29.88 -19.45 -34.42
CA ALA A 610 28.64 -20.23 -34.46
C ALA A 610 27.44 -19.43 -34.93
N VAL A 611 27.32 -18.15 -34.53
CA VAL A 611 26.29 -17.25 -35.03
C VAL A 611 26.45 -17.00 -36.51
N ASP A 612 27.69 -16.75 -36.99
CA ASP A 612 28.01 -16.45 -38.40
C ASP A 612 27.77 -17.71 -39.31
N ALA A 613 27.73 -18.92 -38.74
CA ALA A 613 27.38 -20.12 -39.45
C ALA A 613 25.88 -20.37 -39.61
N LEU A 614 25.06 -19.58 -38.92
CA LEU A 614 23.60 -19.66 -39.04
C LEU A 614 23.13 -18.84 -40.25
N ASP A 615 22.17 -19.40 -40.97
CA ASP A 615 21.47 -18.69 -42.02
C ASP A 615 20.52 -17.68 -41.35
N LEU A 616 21.01 -16.47 -41.06
CA LEU A 616 20.26 -15.37 -40.49
C LEU A 616 19.59 -14.56 -41.59
N PRO A 617 18.38 -14.01 -41.33
CA PRO A 617 17.67 -13.25 -42.33
C PRO A 617 18.44 -11.98 -42.70
N ASP A 618 18.46 -11.70 -44.01
CA ASP A 618 18.93 -10.38 -44.51
C ASP A 618 17.88 -9.32 -44.15
N LEU A 619 18.23 -8.57 -43.10
CA LEU A 619 17.33 -7.57 -42.53
C LEU A 619 17.11 -6.38 -43.48
N ASP A 620 18.07 -6.05 -44.32
CA ASP A 620 17.93 -4.96 -45.29
C ASP A 620 16.90 -5.35 -46.37
N THR A 621 16.97 -6.58 -46.87
CA THR A 621 16.00 -7.11 -47.85
C THR A 621 14.61 -7.26 -47.20
N MET A 622 14.53 -7.77 -45.96
CA MET A 622 13.26 -7.86 -45.23
C MET A 622 12.66 -6.48 -44.93
N ALA A 623 13.49 -5.53 -44.51
CA ALA A 623 13.06 -4.16 -44.23
C ALA A 623 12.61 -3.46 -45.53
N ALA A 624 13.27 -3.68 -46.66
CA ALA A 624 12.84 -3.15 -47.96
C ALA A 624 11.49 -3.75 -48.42
N ALA A 625 11.33 -5.08 -48.30
CA ALA A 625 10.06 -5.75 -48.60
C ALA A 625 8.92 -5.29 -47.69
N HIS A 626 9.16 -5.19 -46.37
CA HIS A 626 8.18 -4.68 -45.44
C HIS A 626 7.81 -3.23 -45.69
N ARG A 627 8.79 -2.40 -46.02
CA ARG A 627 8.57 -1.00 -46.41
C ARG A 627 7.70 -0.91 -47.67
N ALA A 628 7.96 -1.70 -48.70
CA ALA A 628 7.15 -1.72 -49.91
C ALA A 628 5.68 -2.11 -49.60
N ILE A 629 5.46 -3.10 -48.73
CA ILE A 629 4.11 -3.52 -48.31
C ILE A 629 3.41 -2.41 -47.53
N GLU A 630 4.13 -1.74 -46.63
CA GLU A 630 3.54 -0.66 -45.81
C GLU A 630 3.31 0.61 -46.69
N GLU A 631 4.17 0.90 -47.64
CA GLU A 631 3.96 1.94 -48.65
C GLU A 631 2.71 1.69 -49.49
N GLU A 632 2.52 0.44 -49.97
CA GLU A 632 1.34 0.06 -50.74
C GLU A 632 0.06 0.17 -49.86
N ARG A 633 0.08 -0.35 -48.63
CA ARG A 633 -1.04 -0.23 -47.69
C ARG A 633 -1.37 1.21 -47.32
N ALA A 634 -0.34 2.03 -47.13
CA ALA A 634 -0.52 3.43 -46.83
C ALA A 634 -1.02 4.20 -48.06
N ALA A 635 -0.57 3.85 -49.29
CA ALA A 635 -1.09 4.45 -50.51
C ALA A 635 -2.58 4.15 -50.69
N VAL A 636 -3.02 2.91 -50.44
CA VAL A 636 -4.44 2.54 -50.48
C VAL A 636 -5.24 3.32 -49.40
N ARG A 637 -4.69 3.42 -48.19
CA ARG A 637 -5.35 4.16 -47.13
C ARG A 637 -5.40 5.65 -47.37
N VAL A 638 -4.33 6.25 -47.90
CA VAL A 638 -4.29 7.66 -48.29
C VAL A 638 -5.31 7.93 -49.40
N SER A 639 -5.40 7.05 -50.43
CA SER A 639 -6.38 7.21 -51.51
C SER A 639 -7.82 7.17 -51.02
N ALA A 640 -8.11 6.28 -50.05
CA ALA A 640 -9.43 6.22 -49.41
C ALA A 640 -9.71 7.50 -48.62
N LEU A 641 -8.73 7.96 -47.82
CA LEU A 641 -8.83 9.20 -47.06
C LEU A 641 -8.96 10.44 -47.94
N ASP A 642 -8.29 10.46 -49.10
CA ASP A 642 -8.41 11.56 -50.10
C ASP A 642 -9.82 11.62 -50.69
N THR A 643 -10.46 10.47 -50.94
CA THR A 643 -11.83 10.41 -51.43
C THR A 643 -12.82 10.91 -50.36
N ASP A 644 -12.65 10.46 -49.10
CA ASP A 644 -13.48 10.90 -47.99
C ASP A 644 -13.27 12.40 -47.67
N LEU A 645 -12.04 12.88 -47.82
CA LEU A 645 -11.69 14.27 -47.60
C LEU A 645 -12.29 15.16 -48.71
N ALA A 646 -12.27 14.73 -49.97
CA ALA A 646 -12.89 15.45 -51.06
C ALA A 646 -14.41 15.59 -50.84
N ALA A 647 -15.10 14.48 -50.48
CA ALA A 647 -16.52 14.51 -50.17
C ALA A 647 -16.86 15.40 -48.96
N ALA A 648 -15.99 15.36 -47.92
CA ALA A 648 -16.18 16.23 -46.74
C ALA A 648 -15.95 17.69 -47.06
N THR A 649 -15.04 18.02 -47.97
CA THR A 649 -14.74 19.40 -48.42
C THR A 649 -15.88 19.95 -49.25
N GLU A 650 -16.42 19.17 -50.21
CA GLU A 650 -17.58 19.55 -51.02
C GLU A 650 -18.80 19.82 -50.17
N LEU A 651 -19.06 18.93 -49.19
CA LEU A 651 -20.17 19.12 -48.24
C LEU A 651 -20.00 20.42 -47.42
N ALA A 652 -18.78 20.67 -46.92
CA ALA A 652 -18.51 21.89 -46.16
C ALA A 652 -18.72 23.15 -47.00
N GLN A 653 -18.36 23.11 -48.29
CA GLN A 653 -18.52 24.22 -49.21
C GLN A 653 -19.99 24.47 -49.55
N THR A 654 -20.77 23.41 -49.78
CA THR A 654 -22.23 23.51 -50.04
C THR A 654 -22.94 24.16 -48.85
N LEU A 655 -22.69 23.65 -47.62
CA LEU A 655 -23.27 24.18 -46.40
C LEU A 655 -22.86 25.64 -46.12
N TRP A 656 -21.68 26.02 -46.53
CA TRP A 656 -21.24 27.43 -46.43
C TRP A 656 -22.04 28.33 -47.34
N LEU A 657 -22.32 27.92 -48.60
CA LEU A 657 -23.13 28.67 -49.58
C LEU A 657 -24.59 28.78 -49.12
N GLU A 658 -25.16 27.68 -48.61
CA GLU A 658 -26.52 27.70 -48.04
C GLU A 658 -26.64 28.68 -46.89
N ARG A 659 -25.65 28.71 -46.01
CA ARG A 659 -25.61 29.67 -44.91
C ARG A 659 -25.52 31.12 -45.39
N GLN A 660 -24.71 31.40 -46.44
CA GLN A 660 -24.57 32.74 -47.01
C GLN A 660 -25.86 33.25 -47.66
N ALA A 661 -26.65 32.36 -48.26
CA ALA A 661 -27.93 32.66 -48.85
C ALA A 661 -29.07 32.82 -47.84
N HIS A 662 -28.81 32.55 -46.56
CA HIS A 662 -29.86 32.53 -45.54
C HIS A 662 -30.35 33.96 -45.18
N PRO A 663 -31.68 34.21 -45.05
CA PRO A 663 -32.29 35.55 -44.83
C PRO A 663 -31.77 36.24 -43.54
N CYS A 664 -31.41 35.46 -42.49
CA CYS A 664 -30.82 35.98 -41.26
C CYS A 664 -29.44 36.62 -41.48
N GLN A 665 -28.81 36.45 -42.66
CA GLN A 665 -27.52 37.02 -42.99
C GLN A 665 -27.60 38.58 -43.10
N ASP A 666 -28.73 39.13 -43.51
CA ASP A 666 -28.95 40.56 -43.71
C ASP A 666 -29.73 41.24 -42.53
N CYS A 667 -29.99 40.49 -41.45
CA CYS A 667 -30.71 41.00 -40.27
C CYS A 667 -29.87 42.10 -39.54
N THR A 668 -30.48 43.19 -39.14
CA THR A 668 -29.85 44.31 -38.42
C THR A 668 -29.31 43.92 -37.06
N ARG A 669 -29.92 42.88 -36.41
CA ARG A 669 -29.48 42.33 -35.12
C ARG A 669 -28.66 41.06 -35.31
N ARG A 670 -28.17 40.76 -36.48
CA ARG A 670 -27.41 39.59 -36.83
C ARG A 670 -26.21 39.32 -35.87
N ASN A 671 -25.53 40.40 -35.42
CA ASN A 671 -24.36 40.25 -34.56
C ASN A 671 -24.77 39.74 -33.19
N GLU A 672 -25.85 40.18 -32.61
CA GLU A 672 -26.42 39.68 -31.37
C GLU A 672 -26.90 38.25 -31.55
N HIS A 673 -27.65 37.95 -32.61
CA HIS A 673 -28.02 36.60 -32.96
C HIS A 673 -26.82 35.68 -33.14
N ARG A 674 -25.78 36.16 -33.81
CA ARG A 674 -24.52 35.42 -34.00
C ARG A 674 -23.87 35.13 -32.67
N ASP A 675 -23.81 36.09 -31.76
CA ASP A 675 -23.15 35.93 -30.48
C ASP A 675 -23.92 34.91 -29.59
N TYR A 676 -25.25 34.93 -29.63
CA TYR A 676 -26.09 33.88 -29.02
C TYR A 676 -25.81 32.51 -29.65
N LEU A 677 -25.78 32.41 -30.99
CA LEU A 677 -25.53 31.16 -31.67
C LEU A 677 -24.10 30.63 -31.38
N VAL A 678 -23.10 31.50 -31.35
CA VAL A 678 -21.73 31.14 -31.03
C VAL A 678 -21.65 30.66 -29.59
N HIS A 679 -22.40 31.26 -28.66
CA HIS A 679 -22.44 30.84 -27.27
C HIS A 679 -23.06 29.45 -27.15
N ILE A 680 -24.20 29.21 -27.78
CA ILE A 680 -24.87 27.89 -27.81
C ILE A 680 -23.98 26.85 -28.50
N ASP A 681 -23.38 27.15 -29.64
CA ASP A 681 -22.49 26.23 -30.34
C ASP A 681 -21.24 25.89 -29.49
N ARG A 682 -20.76 26.83 -28.68
CA ARG A 682 -19.70 26.59 -27.73
C ARG A 682 -20.13 25.61 -26.64
N LEU A 683 -21.27 25.89 -26.01
CA LEU A 683 -21.83 25.02 -24.96
C LEU A 683 -22.16 23.62 -25.50
N ASP A 684 -22.79 23.54 -26.68
CA ASP A 684 -23.07 22.25 -27.34
C ASP A 684 -21.77 21.49 -27.67
N LYS A 685 -20.70 22.18 -28.04
CA LYS A 685 -19.40 21.54 -28.33
C LYS A 685 -18.75 21.04 -27.04
N GLU A 686 -18.80 21.84 -25.99
CA GLU A 686 -18.28 21.47 -24.67
C GLU A 686 -19.07 20.28 -24.10
N ARG A 687 -20.42 20.30 -24.21
CA ARG A 687 -21.29 19.19 -23.81
C ARG A 687 -20.98 17.90 -24.57
N ARG A 688 -20.82 17.95 -25.90
CA ARG A 688 -20.44 16.77 -26.68
C ARG A 688 -19.04 16.25 -26.31
N GLY A 689 -18.11 17.17 -26.02
CA GLY A 689 -16.79 16.79 -25.53
C GLY A 689 -16.86 16.03 -24.19
N LEU A 690 -17.76 16.45 -23.30
CA LEU A 690 -18.04 15.75 -22.04
C LEU A 690 -18.75 14.42 -22.29
N GLU A 691 -19.74 14.35 -23.18
CA GLU A 691 -20.43 13.10 -23.56
C GLU A 691 -19.46 12.08 -24.17
N GLU A 692 -18.53 12.50 -25.03
CA GLU A 692 -17.48 11.64 -25.56
C GLU A 692 -16.48 11.21 -24.47
N SER A 693 -16.20 12.09 -23.50
CA SER A 693 -15.34 11.76 -22.35
C SER A 693 -16.02 10.76 -21.45
N LEU A 694 -17.30 10.96 -21.16
CA LEU A 694 -18.15 10.06 -20.39
C LEU A 694 -18.19 8.66 -21.00
N GLY A 695 -18.46 8.56 -22.30
CA GLY A 695 -18.46 7.27 -22.99
C GLY A 695 -17.11 6.56 -22.90
N ARG A 696 -16.00 7.28 -23.05
CA ARG A 696 -14.66 6.69 -22.90
C ARG A 696 -14.35 6.23 -21.48
N GLU A 697 -14.76 6.98 -20.46
CA GLU A 697 -14.56 6.57 -19.07
C GLU A 697 -15.37 5.32 -18.74
N ILE A 698 -16.63 5.25 -19.16
CA ILE A 698 -17.49 4.06 -19.00
C ILE A 698 -16.88 2.86 -19.71
N ASP A 699 -16.48 3.00 -20.98
CA ASP A 699 -15.89 1.92 -21.75
C ASP A 699 -14.55 1.43 -21.13
N LEU A 700 -13.72 2.36 -20.64
CA LEU A 700 -12.47 2.03 -19.97
C LEU A 700 -12.68 1.24 -18.67
N GLU A 701 -13.65 1.64 -17.86
CA GLU A 701 -13.96 0.93 -16.61
C GLU A 701 -14.54 -0.45 -16.89
N GLU A 702 -15.46 -0.59 -17.84
CA GLU A 702 -15.98 -1.90 -18.25
C GLU A 702 -14.90 -2.81 -18.85
N GLU A 703 -14.00 -2.24 -19.65
CA GLU A 703 -12.88 -2.98 -20.22
C GLU A 703 -11.89 -3.40 -19.14
N ARG A 704 -11.61 -2.53 -18.19
CA ARG A 704 -10.75 -2.82 -17.04
C ARG A 704 -11.28 -4.00 -16.23
N LEU A 705 -12.56 -3.98 -15.84
CA LEU A 705 -13.20 -5.07 -15.10
C LEU A 705 -13.18 -6.38 -15.89
N ARG A 706 -13.54 -6.33 -17.18
CA ARG A 706 -13.48 -7.50 -18.08
C ARG A 706 -12.08 -8.07 -18.21
N ASN A 707 -11.07 -7.19 -18.30
CA ASN A 707 -9.67 -7.60 -18.44
C ASN A 707 -9.15 -8.26 -17.15
N VAL A 708 -9.48 -7.72 -15.98
CA VAL A 708 -9.11 -8.31 -14.69
C VAL A 708 -9.70 -9.71 -14.54
N ILE A 709 -10.99 -9.87 -14.74
CA ILE A 709 -11.67 -11.18 -14.63
C ILE A 709 -11.12 -12.17 -15.65
N ARG A 710 -10.92 -11.73 -16.90
CA ARG A 710 -10.32 -12.56 -17.96
C ARG A 710 -8.90 -12.97 -17.61
N GLY A 711 -8.09 -12.05 -17.13
CA GLY A 711 -6.71 -12.31 -16.72
C GLY A 711 -6.64 -13.35 -15.61
N ILE A 712 -7.42 -13.18 -14.54
CA ILE A 712 -7.49 -14.12 -13.44
C ILE A 712 -7.95 -15.50 -13.93
N ARG A 713 -9.00 -15.55 -14.72
CA ARG A 713 -9.49 -16.81 -15.32
C ARG A 713 -8.40 -17.49 -16.16
N ASN A 714 -7.66 -16.75 -16.95
CA ASN A 714 -6.59 -17.28 -17.79
C ASN A 714 -5.45 -17.87 -16.95
N VAL A 715 -5.01 -17.14 -15.89
CA VAL A 715 -4.01 -17.66 -14.96
C VAL A 715 -4.51 -18.94 -14.28
N LEU A 716 -5.72 -18.93 -13.72
CA LEU A 716 -6.31 -20.11 -13.06
C LEU A 716 -6.47 -21.28 -14.03
N HIS A 717 -6.82 -21.02 -15.28
CA HIS A 717 -6.90 -22.04 -16.32
C HIS A 717 -5.51 -22.61 -16.67
N ARG A 718 -4.51 -21.73 -16.78
CA ARG A 718 -3.14 -22.10 -17.10
C ARG A 718 -2.54 -23.09 -16.10
N PHE A 719 -2.84 -22.86 -14.81
CA PHE A 719 -2.36 -23.72 -13.71
C PHE A 719 -3.34 -24.85 -13.35
N GLY A 720 -4.45 -24.99 -14.06
CA GLY A 720 -5.38 -26.11 -13.92
C GLY A 720 -6.34 -26.00 -12.74
N TYR A 721 -6.53 -24.81 -12.18
CA TYR A 721 -7.56 -24.54 -11.15
C TYR A 721 -8.96 -24.38 -11.76
N LEU A 722 -9.03 -23.87 -12.99
CA LEU A 722 -10.26 -23.83 -13.78
C LEU A 722 -10.09 -24.65 -15.08
N HIS A 723 -11.12 -25.37 -15.47
CA HIS A 723 -11.20 -26.01 -16.78
C HIS A 723 -12.49 -25.58 -17.48
N ARG A 724 -12.37 -24.87 -18.62
CA ARG A 724 -13.50 -24.28 -19.38
C ARG A 724 -14.44 -23.43 -18.52
N GLY A 725 -13.91 -22.76 -17.48
CA GLY A 725 -14.68 -21.96 -16.55
C GLY A 725 -15.29 -22.71 -15.36
N TYR A 726 -15.02 -24.01 -15.22
CA TYR A 726 -15.47 -24.81 -14.06
C TYR A 726 -14.28 -25.07 -13.13
N PRO A 727 -14.47 -24.92 -11.80
CA PRO A 727 -13.45 -25.28 -10.82
C PRO A 727 -13.10 -26.76 -10.91
N THR A 728 -11.82 -27.08 -10.76
CA THR A 728 -11.31 -28.44 -10.66
C THR A 728 -11.12 -28.82 -9.19
N GLU A 729 -10.85 -30.08 -8.86
CA GLU A 729 -10.46 -30.50 -7.50
C GLU A 729 -9.24 -29.74 -6.94
N LYS A 730 -8.41 -29.19 -7.83
CA LYS A 730 -7.27 -28.36 -7.45
C LYS A 730 -7.71 -26.97 -6.98
N ALA A 731 -8.86 -26.47 -7.41
CA ALA A 731 -9.38 -25.16 -7.01
C ALA A 731 -9.63 -25.09 -5.51
N ASP A 732 -10.10 -26.15 -4.90
CA ASP A 732 -10.37 -26.21 -3.47
C ASP A 732 -9.11 -25.97 -2.62
N MET A 733 -7.94 -26.35 -3.13
CA MET A 733 -6.67 -26.06 -2.46
C MET A 733 -6.42 -24.54 -2.35
N LEU A 734 -6.57 -23.82 -3.45
CA LEU A 734 -6.27 -22.39 -3.50
C LEU A 734 -7.38 -21.54 -2.84
N ALA A 735 -8.61 -22.05 -2.80
CA ALA A 735 -9.72 -21.42 -2.10
C ALA A 735 -9.48 -21.34 -0.58
N GLU A 736 -8.73 -22.27 0.00
CA GLU A 736 -8.43 -22.39 1.44
C GLU A 736 -7.18 -21.61 1.87
N VAL A 737 -6.35 -21.10 0.95
CA VAL A 737 -5.10 -20.40 1.28
C VAL A 737 -5.28 -18.90 1.10
N PHE A 738 -5.30 -18.16 2.22
CA PHE A 738 -5.60 -16.73 2.27
C PHE A 738 -4.34 -15.85 2.27
N ASP A 739 -3.39 -16.19 1.41
CA ASP A 739 -2.13 -15.48 1.26
C ASP A 739 -1.97 -14.95 -0.18
N ASN A 740 -1.20 -13.87 -0.38
CA ASN A 740 -0.90 -13.32 -1.70
C ASN A 740 -0.17 -14.35 -2.56
N ASP A 741 0.72 -15.13 -1.95
CA ASP A 741 1.49 -16.20 -2.60
C ASP A 741 0.76 -17.56 -2.60
N GLY A 742 -0.53 -17.58 -2.29
CA GLY A 742 -1.35 -18.79 -2.21
C GLY A 742 -1.26 -19.65 -3.47
N LEU A 743 -1.25 -19.05 -4.66
CA LEU A 743 -1.09 -19.76 -5.94
C LEU A 743 0.29 -20.45 -6.03
N ILE A 744 1.36 -19.76 -5.65
CA ILE A 744 2.72 -20.32 -5.64
C ILE A 744 2.79 -21.49 -4.66
N LEU A 745 2.29 -21.29 -3.43
CA LEU A 745 2.30 -22.32 -2.38
C LEU A 745 1.50 -23.57 -2.78
N CYS A 746 0.31 -23.39 -3.34
CA CYS A 746 -0.49 -24.50 -3.83
C CYS A 746 0.21 -25.26 -4.98
N GLU A 747 0.89 -24.56 -5.88
CA GLU A 747 1.70 -25.18 -6.93
C GLU A 747 2.90 -25.97 -6.35
N LEU A 748 3.56 -25.45 -5.33
CA LEU A 748 4.66 -26.17 -4.66
C LEU A 748 4.17 -27.45 -3.97
N VAL A 749 3.00 -27.41 -3.36
CA VAL A 749 2.35 -28.57 -2.74
C VAL A 749 1.94 -29.60 -3.81
N ASP A 750 1.24 -29.16 -4.84
CA ASP A 750 0.71 -30.05 -5.90
C ASP A 750 1.84 -30.73 -6.69
N ARG A 751 2.92 -30.02 -6.97
CA ARG A 751 4.12 -30.57 -7.62
C ARG A 751 5.02 -31.38 -6.67
N GLY A 752 4.67 -31.48 -5.41
CA GLY A 752 5.42 -32.24 -4.41
C GLY A 752 6.82 -31.72 -4.10
N VAL A 753 7.09 -30.44 -4.35
CA VAL A 753 8.42 -29.82 -4.14
C VAL A 753 8.87 -29.96 -2.69
N LEU A 754 7.92 -29.86 -1.75
CA LEU A 754 8.16 -29.88 -0.31
C LEU A 754 8.13 -31.30 0.31
N ASN A 755 7.68 -32.31 -0.45
CA ASN A 755 7.41 -33.64 0.09
C ASN A 755 8.64 -34.39 0.62
N ALA A 756 9.84 -34.10 0.11
CA ALA A 756 11.08 -34.75 0.54
C ALA A 756 11.80 -33.98 1.68
N LEU A 757 11.33 -32.80 2.05
CA LEU A 757 11.99 -31.98 3.04
C LEU A 757 11.67 -32.46 4.46
N PRO A 758 12.64 -32.50 5.38
CA PRO A 758 12.38 -32.73 6.79
C PRO A 758 11.65 -31.52 7.41
N PRO A 759 10.96 -31.68 8.56
CA PRO A 759 10.12 -30.65 9.15
C PRO A 759 10.80 -29.29 9.38
N GLU A 760 12.04 -29.28 9.84
CA GLU A 760 12.81 -28.04 10.05
C GLU A 760 13.12 -27.29 8.74
N ASP A 761 13.24 -28.02 7.62
CA ASP A 761 13.46 -27.43 6.32
C ASP A 761 12.13 -26.97 5.68
N VAL A 762 11.02 -27.61 6.02
CA VAL A 762 9.67 -27.14 5.65
C VAL A 762 9.39 -25.78 6.31
N ALA A 763 9.61 -25.66 7.64
CA ALA A 763 9.45 -24.39 8.33
C ALA A 763 10.34 -23.29 7.73
N GLU A 764 11.57 -23.65 7.35
CA GLU A 764 12.51 -22.73 6.70
C GLU A 764 11.95 -22.21 5.37
N VAL A 765 11.43 -23.09 4.51
CA VAL A 765 10.88 -22.69 3.21
C VAL A 765 9.67 -21.76 3.39
N PHE A 766 8.75 -22.08 4.31
CA PHE A 766 7.61 -21.22 4.57
C PHE A 766 8.03 -19.84 5.09
N SER A 767 9.13 -19.76 5.83
CA SER A 767 9.64 -18.47 6.32
C SER A 767 10.10 -17.54 5.20
N TRP A 768 10.51 -18.07 4.06
CA TRP A 768 10.91 -17.26 2.91
C TRP A 768 9.73 -16.48 2.31
N PHE A 769 8.51 -16.98 2.42
CA PHE A 769 7.27 -16.30 2.02
C PHE A 769 6.68 -15.43 3.14
N SER A 770 7.09 -15.65 4.38
CA SER A 770 6.57 -14.94 5.55
C SER A 770 7.35 -13.66 5.87
N PHE A 771 8.54 -13.48 5.33
CA PHE A 771 9.39 -12.31 5.55
C PHE A 771 9.18 -11.26 4.45
N ASP A 772 8.44 -10.21 4.77
CA ASP A 772 7.92 -9.19 3.86
C ASP A 772 8.83 -7.97 3.65
N ARG A 773 10.07 -7.98 4.13
CA ARG A 773 10.97 -6.83 4.06
C ARG A 773 12.12 -7.03 3.09
N GLU A 774 12.57 -5.91 2.49
CA GLU A 774 13.87 -5.91 1.83
C GLU A 774 14.97 -6.17 2.86
N PHE A 775 15.62 -7.31 2.76
CA PHE A 775 16.77 -7.64 3.58
C PHE A 775 18.06 -7.21 2.86
N ARG A 776 18.72 -6.18 3.38
CA ARG A 776 19.92 -5.57 2.75
C ARG A 776 21.23 -5.99 3.43
N TYR A 777 21.16 -6.71 4.53
CA TYR A 777 22.32 -7.07 5.35
C TYR A 777 22.88 -8.44 5.00
N GLY A 778 24.15 -8.65 5.31
CA GLY A 778 24.83 -9.92 5.04
C GLY A 778 24.21 -11.06 5.83
N ASN A 779 23.80 -12.11 5.11
CA ASN A 779 23.37 -13.36 5.71
C ASN A 779 24.52 -14.35 5.64
N ARG A 780 24.98 -14.87 6.80
CA ARG A 780 26.10 -15.79 6.95
C ARG A 780 25.66 -17.26 7.08
N PHE A 781 24.36 -17.52 7.02
CA PHE A 781 23.87 -18.90 6.98
C PHE A 781 24.26 -19.59 5.67
N ILE A 782 24.51 -20.89 5.74
CA ILE A 782 24.75 -21.73 4.58
C ILE A 782 23.57 -22.69 4.48
N LEU A 783 22.86 -22.65 3.36
CA LEU A 783 21.79 -23.59 3.07
C LEU A 783 22.38 -24.96 2.72
N PRO A 784 21.83 -26.07 3.26
CA PRO A 784 22.21 -27.42 2.82
C PRO A 784 21.77 -27.64 1.37
N ASP A 785 22.50 -28.54 0.66
CA ASP A 785 22.28 -28.82 -0.77
C ASP A 785 20.82 -29.13 -1.11
N ARG A 786 20.11 -29.84 -0.24
CA ARG A 786 18.68 -30.14 -0.44
C ARG A 786 17.80 -28.90 -0.46
N LEU A 787 18.12 -27.87 0.35
CA LEU A 787 17.39 -26.58 0.34
C LEU A 787 17.81 -25.75 -0.86
N VAL A 788 19.05 -25.79 -1.27
CA VAL A 788 19.51 -25.14 -2.51
C VAL A 788 18.76 -25.71 -3.72
N LEU A 789 18.59 -27.06 -3.75
CA LEU A 789 17.82 -27.71 -4.80
C LEU A 789 16.32 -27.38 -4.74
N ALA A 790 15.72 -27.36 -3.53
CA ALA A 790 14.34 -26.97 -3.32
C ALA A 790 14.12 -25.51 -3.77
N ARG A 791 15.03 -24.61 -3.41
CA ARG A 791 14.97 -23.20 -3.80
C ARG A 791 14.92 -23.00 -5.30
N ARG A 792 15.76 -23.70 -6.06
CA ARG A 792 15.71 -23.63 -7.54
C ARG A 792 14.35 -24.05 -8.09
N ARG A 793 13.74 -25.09 -7.53
CA ARG A 793 12.40 -25.54 -7.93
C ARG A 793 11.32 -24.54 -7.54
N ILE A 794 11.48 -23.86 -6.40
CA ILE A 794 10.59 -22.78 -5.96
C ILE A 794 10.71 -21.62 -6.94
N GLU A 795 11.93 -21.19 -7.27
CA GLU A 795 12.20 -20.11 -8.24
C GLU A 795 11.61 -20.43 -9.63
N ASP A 796 11.64 -21.72 -10.07
CA ASP A 796 11.00 -22.14 -11.32
C ASP A 796 9.48 -22.01 -11.29
N VAL A 797 8.84 -22.40 -10.18
CA VAL A 797 7.38 -22.27 -9.98
C VAL A 797 6.98 -20.80 -9.89
N GLU A 798 7.67 -20.04 -9.08
CA GLU A 798 7.48 -18.61 -8.90
C GLU A 798 7.60 -17.86 -10.23
N HIS A 799 8.68 -18.15 -10.97
CA HIS A 799 8.87 -17.55 -12.28
C HIS A 799 7.71 -17.86 -13.24
N ALA A 800 7.20 -19.09 -13.21
CA ALA A 800 6.05 -19.47 -14.05
C ALA A 800 4.79 -18.70 -13.66
N VAL A 801 4.50 -18.56 -12.35
CA VAL A 801 3.32 -17.82 -11.85
C VAL A 801 3.45 -16.34 -12.16
N LEU A 802 4.53 -15.70 -11.73
CA LEU A 802 4.74 -14.25 -11.94
C LEU A 802 4.83 -13.86 -13.43
N SER A 803 5.34 -14.74 -14.27
CA SER A 803 5.37 -14.50 -15.71
C SER A 803 3.97 -14.53 -16.33
N GLU A 804 3.14 -15.48 -15.92
CA GLU A 804 1.76 -15.60 -16.40
C GLU A 804 0.92 -14.42 -15.90
N GLU A 805 1.02 -14.07 -14.61
CA GLU A 805 0.34 -12.87 -14.06
C GLU A 805 0.69 -11.61 -14.84
N ARG A 806 1.99 -11.39 -15.10
CA ARG A 806 2.43 -10.22 -15.87
C ARG A 806 1.92 -10.24 -17.31
N SER A 807 1.79 -11.42 -17.92
CA SER A 807 1.25 -11.54 -19.28
C SER A 807 -0.20 -11.09 -19.36
N GLU A 808 -0.95 -11.29 -18.26
CA GLU A 808 -2.36 -10.89 -18.11
C GLU A 808 -2.52 -9.52 -17.44
N ALA A 809 -1.43 -8.76 -17.27
CA ALA A 809 -1.38 -7.46 -16.57
C ALA A 809 -1.86 -7.52 -15.10
N LEU A 810 -1.66 -8.66 -14.44
CA LEU A 810 -1.95 -8.86 -13.02
C LEU A 810 -0.67 -8.75 -12.19
N VAL A 811 -0.82 -8.29 -10.96
CA VAL A 811 0.22 -8.27 -9.91
C VAL A 811 -0.47 -8.70 -8.62
N ILE A 812 -0.51 -10.01 -8.37
CA ILE A 812 -1.17 -10.60 -7.20
C ILE A 812 -0.13 -11.26 -6.30
N SER A 813 0.70 -12.15 -6.84
CA SER A 813 1.74 -12.84 -6.10
C SER A 813 3.00 -11.98 -5.97
N GLU A 814 3.66 -12.07 -4.81
CA GLU A 814 4.90 -11.32 -4.51
C GLU A 814 6.15 -12.18 -4.68
N GLY A 815 6.07 -13.46 -4.30
CA GLY A 815 7.14 -14.43 -4.32
C GLY A 815 7.98 -14.41 -3.05
N HIS A 816 8.90 -15.39 -2.95
CA HIS A 816 9.72 -15.58 -1.76
C HIS A 816 10.81 -14.50 -1.61
N ASN A 817 11.21 -14.21 -0.37
CA ASN A 817 12.34 -13.33 -0.08
C ASN A 817 13.67 -14.05 -0.35
N PRO A 818 14.48 -13.61 -1.34
CA PRO A 818 15.68 -14.34 -1.73
C PRO A 818 16.84 -14.21 -0.72
N ASN A 819 16.79 -13.25 0.18
CA ASN A 819 17.87 -12.91 1.09
C ASN A 819 17.63 -13.37 2.53
N PHE A 820 16.37 -13.67 2.88
CA PHE A 820 16.03 -14.22 4.18
C PHE A 820 16.07 -15.75 4.14
N TYR A 821 17.06 -16.36 4.81
CA TYR A 821 17.20 -17.81 4.88
C TYR A 821 18.09 -18.25 6.05
N GLY A 822 17.87 -19.48 6.52
CA GLY A 822 18.68 -20.16 7.52
C GLY A 822 18.27 -19.90 8.96
N ALA A 823 17.60 -18.82 9.25
CA ALA A 823 17.25 -18.39 10.61
C ALA A 823 16.18 -19.30 11.25
N VAL A 824 15.08 -19.57 10.53
CA VAL A 824 13.98 -20.38 11.07
C VAL A 824 14.37 -21.85 11.17
N ARG A 825 15.18 -22.34 10.23
CA ARG A 825 15.77 -23.68 10.35
C ARG A 825 16.68 -23.82 11.56
N ALA A 826 17.54 -22.82 11.83
CA ALA A 826 18.39 -22.82 13.00
C ALA A 826 17.54 -22.82 14.30
N TRP A 827 16.50 -21.99 14.33
CA TRP A 827 15.51 -21.98 15.41
C TRP A 827 14.86 -23.34 15.59
N SER A 828 14.33 -23.95 14.54
CA SER A 828 13.67 -25.28 14.59
C SER A 828 14.59 -26.39 15.09
N ARG A 829 15.90 -26.21 14.96
CA ARG A 829 16.93 -27.16 15.43
C ARG A 829 17.46 -26.86 16.83
N GLY A 830 16.89 -25.92 17.53
CA GLY A 830 17.21 -25.60 18.92
C GLY A 830 18.24 -24.48 19.09
N ALA A 831 18.66 -23.77 18.03
CA ALA A 831 19.54 -22.62 18.18
C ALA A 831 18.87 -21.51 19.01
N SER A 832 19.66 -20.82 19.82
CA SER A 832 19.23 -19.64 20.58
C SER A 832 19.08 -18.40 19.70
N MET A 833 18.37 -17.38 20.16
CA MET A 833 18.27 -16.08 19.50
C MET A 833 19.65 -15.45 19.26
N ALA A 834 20.55 -15.54 20.24
CA ALA A 834 21.90 -15.01 20.14
C ALA A 834 22.70 -15.70 19.02
N GLU A 835 22.68 -17.05 18.95
CA GLU A 835 23.38 -17.81 17.89
C GLU A 835 22.83 -17.49 16.49
N ILE A 836 21.55 -17.13 16.37
CA ILE A 836 20.95 -16.70 15.12
C ILE A 836 21.39 -15.27 14.80
N GLY A 837 21.36 -14.36 15.78
CA GLY A 837 21.78 -12.98 15.63
C GLY A 837 23.25 -12.83 15.19
N ASP A 838 24.14 -13.74 15.62
CA ASP A 838 25.53 -13.78 15.18
C ASP A 838 25.69 -14.04 13.66
N LYS A 839 24.68 -14.65 13.01
CA LYS A 839 24.72 -15.04 11.60
C LYS A 839 23.91 -14.16 10.68
N ILE A 840 22.89 -13.53 11.21
CA ILE A 840 21.98 -12.66 10.44
C ILE A 840 21.66 -11.43 11.28
N GLU A 841 21.83 -10.26 10.69
CA GLU A 841 21.58 -8.97 11.36
C GLU A 841 20.06 -8.69 11.37
N LEU A 842 19.36 -9.35 12.30
CA LEU A 842 17.91 -9.29 12.44
C LEU A 842 17.56 -9.03 13.91
N SER A 843 16.58 -8.15 14.16
CA SER A 843 16.10 -7.93 15.53
C SER A 843 15.35 -9.16 16.06
N GLU A 844 15.44 -9.43 17.36
CA GLU A 844 14.77 -10.57 18.02
C GLU A 844 13.26 -10.54 17.76
N GLY A 845 12.64 -9.37 17.84
CA GLY A 845 11.22 -9.21 17.56
C GLY A 845 10.84 -9.48 16.10
N ASP A 846 11.69 -9.12 15.13
CA ASP A 846 11.45 -9.44 13.72
C ASP A 846 11.50 -10.94 13.48
N LEU A 847 12.45 -11.65 14.10
CA LEU A 847 12.52 -13.10 14.02
C LEU A 847 11.26 -13.76 14.60
N VAL A 848 10.84 -13.37 15.81
CA VAL A 848 9.61 -13.89 16.43
C VAL A 848 8.38 -13.59 15.57
N MET A 849 8.25 -12.38 15.03
CA MET A 849 7.13 -12.03 14.15
C MET A 849 7.14 -12.86 12.86
N THR A 850 8.32 -13.06 12.25
CA THR A 850 8.44 -13.89 11.05
C THR A 850 8.06 -15.35 11.34
N ILE A 851 8.51 -15.90 12.47
CA ILE A 851 8.13 -17.25 12.89
C ILE A 851 6.61 -17.34 13.11
N ASN A 852 6.00 -16.35 13.75
CA ASN A 852 4.54 -16.34 13.97
C ASN A 852 3.76 -16.30 12.64
N LYS A 853 4.20 -15.50 11.65
CA LYS A 853 3.63 -15.51 10.30
C LYS A 853 3.87 -16.86 9.59
N THR A 854 5.05 -17.45 9.78
CA THR A 854 5.38 -18.78 9.24
C THR A 854 4.44 -19.85 9.80
N ILE A 855 4.17 -19.81 11.10
CA ILE A 855 3.22 -20.70 11.77
C ILE A 855 1.81 -20.53 11.17
N ASP A 856 1.37 -19.30 10.97
CA ASP A 856 0.06 -19.01 10.38
C ASP A 856 -0.05 -19.57 8.96
N LEU A 857 0.96 -19.32 8.14
CA LEU A 857 1.01 -19.80 6.76
C LEU A 857 1.09 -21.34 6.66
N MET A 858 1.90 -21.97 7.50
CA MET A 858 1.97 -23.44 7.60
C MET A 858 0.62 -24.02 8.02
N ARG A 859 -0.08 -23.37 8.95
CA ARG A 859 -1.40 -23.80 9.42
C ARG A 859 -2.43 -23.72 8.30
N GLN A 860 -2.49 -22.62 7.55
CA GLN A 860 -3.41 -22.49 6.38
C GLN A 860 -3.21 -23.65 5.40
N VAL A 861 -1.97 -23.95 5.06
CA VAL A 861 -1.67 -25.09 4.16
C VAL A 861 -1.97 -26.45 4.81
N TRP A 862 -1.80 -26.58 6.12
CA TRP A 862 -2.17 -27.80 6.85
C TRP A 862 -3.69 -28.00 6.90
N GLU A 863 -4.47 -26.95 7.14
CA GLU A 863 -5.93 -26.95 7.10
C GLU A 863 -6.43 -27.30 5.69
N MET A 864 -5.90 -26.65 4.67
CA MET A 864 -6.17 -26.96 3.28
C MET A 864 -5.91 -28.45 2.94
N LEU A 865 -4.75 -28.99 3.35
CA LEU A 865 -4.44 -30.40 3.12
C LEU A 865 -5.35 -31.33 3.91
N THR A 866 -5.79 -30.94 5.10
CA THR A 866 -6.70 -31.72 5.93
C THR A 866 -8.07 -31.83 5.31
N HIS A 867 -8.57 -30.75 4.67
CA HIS A 867 -9.87 -30.74 4.01
C HIS A 867 -9.81 -31.36 2.61
N VAL A 868 -8.80 -31.02 1.80
CA VAL A 868 -8.79 -31.36 0.37
C VAL A 868 -8.01 -32.64 0.08
N LYS A 869 -6.86 -32.85 0.75
CA LYS A 869 -5.96 -34.00 0.50
C LYS A 869 -5.48 -34.62 1.83
N PRO A 870 -6.33 -35.24 2.63
CA PRO A 870 -6.01 -35.68 3.99
C PRO A 870 -4.86 -36.71 4.06
N GLU A 871 -4.62 -37.48 3.01
CA GLU A 871 -3.54 -38.47 2.93
C GLU A 871 -2.20 -37.88 2.43
N HIS A 872 -2.14 -36.57 2.19
CA HIS A 872 -0.93 -35.94 1.65
C HIS A 872 0.22 -35.99 2.67
N PRO A 873 1.43 -36.44 2.27
CA PRO A 873 2.55 -36.65 3.20
C PRO A 873 3.06 -35.37 3.86
N LEU A 874 2.87 -34.22 3.23
CA LEU A 874 3.29 -32.93 3.76
C LEU A 874 2.50 -32.55 5.04
N ARG A 875 1.27 -33.03 5.20
CA ARG A 875 0.42 -32.70 6.36
C ARG A 875 1.08 -33.02 7.70
N GLN A 876 1.62 -34.25 7.84
CA GLN A 876 2.33 -34.67 9.05
C GLN A 876 3.61 -33.87 9.26
N ARG A 877 4.31 -33.52 8.19
CA ARG A 877 5.53 -32.69 8.27
C ARG A 877 5.24 -31.28 8.71
N LEU A 878 4.15 -30.66 8.23
CA LEU A 878 3.72 -29.34 8.67
C LEU A 878 3.38 -29.34 10.15
N GLN A 879 2.63 -30.34 10.65
CA GLN A 879 2.33 -30.46 12.07
C GLN A 879 3.59 -30.62 12.93
N HIS A 880 4.56 -31.41 12.47
CA HIS A 880 5.84 -31.54 13.16
C HIS A 880 6.67 -30.24 13.03
N ALA A 881 6.71 -29.59 11.87
CA ALA A 881 7.38 -28.30 11.68
C ALA A 881 6.82 -27.23 12.62
N ASP A 882 5.49 -27.14 12.74
CA ASP A 882 4.81 -26.24 13.67
C ASP A 882 5.26 -26.50 15.11
N SER A 883 5.32 -27.76 15.56
CA SER A 883 5.78 -28.11 16.90
C SER A 883 7.24 -27.72 17.17
N LEU A 884 8.11 -27.78 16.16
CA LEU A 884 9.50 -27.40 16.29
C LEU A 884 9.71 -25.90 16.42
N VAL A 885 8.89 -25.09 15.77
CA VAL A 885 9.01 -23.62 15.83
C VAL A 885 8.30 -23.01 17.03
N ARG A 886 7.24 -23.70 17.58
CA ARG A 886 6.47 -23.25 18.74
C ARG A 886 7.20 -23.58 20.05
N ARG A 887 8.35 -22.98 20.26
CA ARG A 887 9.09 -23.14 21.50
C ARG A 887 9.45 -21.79 22.12
N ASP A 888 9.77 -21.82 23.40
CA ASP A 888 10.40 -20.73 24.10
C ASP A 888 9.61 -19.41 23.97
N ILE A 889 10.29 -18.32 23.66
CA ILE A 889 9.69 -16.99 23.48
C ILE A 889 8.62 -16.93 22.38
N VAL A 890 8.71 -17.79 21.36
CA VAL A 890 7.68 -17.87 20.32
C VAL A 890 6.39 -18.42 20.88
N ALA A 891 6.45 -19.53 21.63
CA ALA A 891 5.29 -20.10 22.30
C ALA A 891 4.65 -19.09 23.27
N HIS A 892 5.50 -18.37 24.02
CA HIS A 892 5.03 -17.32 24.91
C HIS A 892 4.37 -16.17 24.15
N SER A 893 4.97 -15.75 23.02
CA SER A 893 4.41 -14.70 22.15
C SER A 893 3.01 -15.06 21.62
N LEU A 894 2.79 -16.30 21.24
CA LEU A 894 1.48 -16.78 20.78
C LEU A 894 0.45 -16.84 21.92
N ALA A 895 0.89 -17.10 23.16
CA ALA A 895 0.04 -17.12 24.34
C ALA A 895 -0.26 -15.73 24.93
N LEU A 896 0.40 -14.68 24.44
CA LEU A 896 0.18 -13.32 24.93
C LEU A 896 -1.27 -12.85 24.69
N GLY A 897 -1.88 -12.32 25.77
CA GLY A 897 -3.23 -11.76 25.71
C GLY A 897 -4.32 -12.67 26.24
N PHE A 898 -4.04 -13.97 26.52
CA PHE A 898 -5.02 -14.91 27.03
C PHE A 898 -5.21 -14.86 28.54
N ALA A 899 -4.13 -14.84 29.30
CA ALA A 899 -4.21 -14.74 30.74
C ALA A 899 -4.12 -13.27 31.18
N PRO A 900 -4.97 -12.81 32.10
CA PRO A 900 -4.78 -11.53 32.75
C PRO A 900 -3.44 -11.56 33.49
N ILE A 901 -2.58 -10.58 33.22
CA ILE A 901 -1.35 -10.40 34.00
C ILE A 901 -1.79 -9.84 35.37
N GLU A 902 -1.51 -10.56 36.43
CA GLU A 902 -1.70 -10.02 37.78
C GLU A 902 -0.67 -8.93 38.05
N LEU A 903 -1.10 -7.69 37.85
CA LEU A 903 -0.26 -6.50 38.06
C LEU A 903 -0.35 -6.05 39.52
N PRO A 904 0.74 -5.57 40.11
CA PRO A 904 0.72 -5.01 41.47
C PRO A 904 -0.29 -3.85 41.51
N GLU A 905 -1.07 -3.78 42.61
CA GLU A 905 -1.99 -2.67 42.82
C GLU A 905 -1.24 -1.35 43.00
N ILE A 906 -1.71 -0.30 42.33
CA ILE A 906 -1.16 1.05 42.45
C ILE A 906 -2.24 1.93 43.04
N ASP A 907 -2.00 2.47 44.24
CA ASP A 907 -2.86 3.50 44.80
C ASP A 907 -2.67 4.82 43.98
N SER A 908 -3.74 5.21 43.29
CA SER A 908 -3.75 6.42 42.44
C SER A 908 -3.46 7.71 43.24
N GLY A 909 -3.79 7.74 44.54
CA GLY A 909 -3.46 8.84 45.44
C GLY A 909 -1.96 8.92 45.74
N GLU A 910 -1.29 7.79 45.83
CA GLU A 910 0.15 7.69 46.08
C GLU A 910 1.00 8.14 44.86
N LEU A 911 0.56 7.84 43.63
CA LEU A 911 1.22 8.28 42.40
C LEU A 911 1.14 9.82 42.22
N ALA A 912 0.01 10.42 42.57
CA ALA A 912 -0.18 11.87 42.59
C ALA A 912 0.72 12.56 43.64
N ALA A 913 0.85 11.99 44.84
CA ALA A 913 1.72 12.50 45.86
C ALA A 913 3.24 12.39 45.54
N ALA A 914 3.63 11.33 44.83
CA ALA A 914 5.00 11.11 44.41
C ALA A 914 5.48 12.13 43.35
N LYS A 915 4.57 12.68 42.52
CA LYS A 915 4.86 13.71 41.51
C LYS A 915 5.01 15.13 42.07
N ILE A 916 4.61 15.38 43.31
CA ILE A 916 4.61 16.74 43.95
C ILE A 916 5.94 17.08 44.60
N ALA A 917 6.87 16.16 44.77
CA ALA A 917 8.20 16.46 45.31
C ALA A 917 9.16 16.97 44.22
N PRO A 918 9.54 18.28 44.22
CA PRO A 918 10.51 18.76 43.24
C PRO A 918 11.86 18.10 43.48
N PRO A 919 12.64 17.78 42.45
CA PRO A 919 13.97 17.22 42.60
C PRO A 919 14.83 18.23 43.39
N ARG A 920 15.38 17.78 44.49
CA ARG A 920 16.31 18.59 45.29
C ARG A 920 17.44 19.08 44.43
N ALA A 921 17.45 20.36 44.08
CA ALA A 921 18.55 21.03 43.42
C ALA A 921 19.83 20.80 44.24
N ARG A 922 20.78 20.05 43.71
CA ARG A 922 22.12 20.00 44.26
C ARG A 922 22.70 21.43 44.20
N ARG A 923 22.86 22.05 45.36
CA ARG A 923 23.57 23.32 45.51
C ARG A 923 24.93 23.20 44.80
N ALA A 924 25.09 23.96 43.72
CA ALA A 924 26.42 24.17 43.13
C ALA A 924 27.35 24.68 44.22
N LYS A 925 28.50 24.04 44.38
CA LYS A 925 29.62 24.60 45.20
C LYS A 925 30.04 25.92 44.55
N PRO A 926 30.20 27.00 45.38
CA PRO A 926 30.73 28.25 44.85
C PRO A 926 32.17 28.03 44.36
N LEU A 927 32.47 28.51 43.17
CA LEU A 927 33.82 28.62 42.64
C LEU A 927 34.65 29.55 43.56
N PRO A 928 35.93 29.27 43.84
CA PRO A 928 36.80 30.19 44.55
C PRO A 928 37.03 31.45 43.71
N ALA A 929 36.94 32.57 44.36
CA ALA A 929 37.18 33.89 43.81
C ALA A 929 38.67 34.06 43.36
N PRO A 930 38.95 35.01 42.42
CA PRO A 930 40.16 35.13 41.64
C PRO A 930 41.48 35.24 42.36
#